data_4bc26ee6a36f19e05e7f4aab88541f6b
#
_entry.id   4bc26ee6a36f19e05e7f4aab88541f6b
#
_cell.length_a   1.000
_cell.length_b   1.000
_cell.length_c   1.000
_cell.angle_alpha   90.00
_cell.angle_beta   90.00
_cell.angle_gamma   90.00
#
_symmetry.space_group_name_H-M   'P 1'
#
loop_
_entity.id
_entity.type
_entity.pdbx_description
1 polymer ?
#
loop_
_entity_poly.entity_id
_entity_poly.type
_entity_poly.pdbx_seq_one_letter_code
_entity_poly.pdbx_strand_id
1 'polypeptide(L)'
;MESEEDIINNAINSYNKGDYESSLANYNKIIESNPDSKEAFYNKGLVLQKMNNYQESLEAFSKALELDNDFIPALLGKALSLFSLNPNEDVLEIYDKIISLDEKNCDAYINKSTALLELGKYDEAIDCINKIENLIKNEEIENKDEIINKFNFIKGNIEHQKGDINKAIELYNLILEKDNNNEQVLTNKGICLLEQNNLEEANKCFDIVLEKNKNQIQAIEGKAFILLEQKNYEEALKYFEDGIKLNPLNENNILGKAKCLENLERKEDLLNIINDIKGINKIELLIKNDKVEVAENEINNLLQTDENNIDAMFLKGYILCTKDDVENAKDIFDKIIEKDKNNYLSLYNCGLILLNNDRYTEAEEYFKKCLEIEPQFDKAIISLGNTYIKLNNYKQAIINYDKILANDKDNEICLFNKAYALYKNEDFNEASKIYEQLANKNNENIDVKMGLGICYFKLKEYEKAIQQFDIILEKENENSDALYNRAICLYYKGDKEECEAILKKLNKKMLKRPLFTLAQGMISLKNNKFENSCIKFKTVLEKEPTNIYALHGKGQSFFEMGETDDAINSYDEALKIKPDFVNALNSKANALDKLDKKTEALEIYQKLNEIKPENAVYKLNYALCLCEMEKFDESENILSEAEKLFELQKDDFDNEIIKKFEKNVKKLKRELNNKKLKSN
;
A
#
# COMPACT_ATOMS: atom_id res chain seq x y z
N MET A 1 6.48 -65.64 50.27
CA MET A 1 7.20 -64.62 49.44
C MET A 1 6.61 -64.78 48.05
N GLU A 2 6.15 -63.72 47.46
CA GLU A 2 5.77 -63.73 46.05
C GLU A 2 6.99 -64.13 45.23
N SER A 3 6.84 -64.98 44.23
CA SER A 3 7.94 -65.29 43.33
C SER A 3 8.30 -64.05 42.49
N GLU A 4 9.56 -63.98 42.03
CA GLU A 4 9.97 -62.85 41.11
C GLU A 4 9.06 -62.79 39.86
N GLU A 5 8.62 -63.94 39.36
CA GLU A 5 7.69 -64.06 38.24
C GLU A 5 6.30 -63.45 38.55
N ASP A 6 5.77 -63.68 39.81
CA ASP A 6 4.52 -63.08 40.25
C ASP A 6 4.64 -61.56 40.33
N ILE A 7 5.77 -61.03 40.80
CA ILE A 7 6.01 -59.57 40.91
C ILE A 7 6.10 -58.95 39.49
N ILE A 8 6.81 -59.61 38.54
CA ILE A 8 6.89 -59.20 37.13
C ILE A 8 5.49 -59.13 36.52
N ASN A 9 4.73 -60.20 36.65
CA ASN A 9 3.34 -60.27 36.13
C ASN A 9 2.45 -59.19 36.73
N ASN A 10 2.58 -58.90 38.01
CA ASN A 10 1.86 -57.83 38.69
C ASN A 10 2.28 -56.44 38.18
N ALA A 11 3.58 -56.22 37.92
CA ALA A 11 4.08 -54.97 37.35
C ALA A 11 3.54 -54.75 35.93
N ILE A 12 3.55 -55.76 35.07
CA ILE A 12 3.02 -55.68 33.69
C ILE A 12 1.51 -55.47 33.72
N ASN A 13 0.76 -56.20 34.58
CA ASN A 13 -0.68 -56.01 34.69
C ASN A 13 -1.07 -54.59 35.17
N SER A 14 -0.31 -54.03 36.12
CA SER A 14 -0.50 -52.68 36.58
C SER A 14 -0.22 -51.67 35.48
N TYR A 15 0.85 -51.82 34.72
CA TYR A 15 1.19 -51.00 33.57
C TYR A 15 0.06 -51.00 32.53
N ASN A 16 -0.45 -52.20 32.15
CA ASN A 16 -1.52 -52.34 31.17
C ASN A 16 -2.86 -51.73 31.62
N LYS A 17 -3.10 -51.62 32.93
CA LYS A 17 -4.25 -50.94 33.52
C LYS A 17 -4.07 -49.43 33.68
N GLY A 18 -2.90 -48.90 33.37
CA GLY A 18 -2.57 -47.50 33.59
C GLY A 18 -2.19 -47.12 35.02
N ASP A 19 -2.06 -48.12 35.92
CA ASP A 19 -1.61 -47.92 37.29
C ASP A 19 -0.09 -47.93 37.32
N TYR A 20 0.49 -46.81 36.87
CA TYR A 20 1.93 -46.67 36.72
C TYR A 20 2.68 -46.62 38.07
N GLU A 21 2.05 -46.09 39.12
CA GLU A 21 2.63 -46.04 40.46
C GLU A 21 2.85 -47.46 41.03
N SER A 22 1.82 -48.31 40.95
CA SER A 22 1.94 -49.70 41.39
C SER A 22 2.92 -50.49 40.54
N SER A 23 2.98 -50.27 39.22
CA SER A 23 3.94 -50.88 38.33
C SER A 23 5.38 -50.47 38.70
N LEU A 24 5.65 -49.20 38.94
CA LEU A 24 6.93 -48.64 39.35
C LEU A 24 7.40 -49.27 40.68
N ALA A 25 6.48 -49.34 41.67
CA ALA A 25 6.78 -49.96 42.96
C ALA A 25 7.20 -51.45 42.83
N ASN A 26 6.55 -52.20 41.95
CA ASN A 26 6.89 -53.59 41.68
C ASN A 26 8.26 -53.73 40.97
N TYR A 27 8.57 -52.91 39.95
CA TYR A 27 9.91 -52.93 39.34
C TYR A 27 11.00 -52.51 40.33
N ASN A 28 10.76 -51.58 41.25
CA ASN A 28 11.71 -51.24 42.32
C ASN A 28 12.00 -52.45 43.24
N LYS A 29 10.96 -53.24 43.61
CA LYS A 29 11.17 -54.49 44.39
C LYS A 29 12.02 -55.52 43.64
N ILE A 30 11.81 -55.63 42.32
CA ILE A 30 12.62 -56.55 41.48
C ILE A 30 14.09 -56.09 41.49
N ILE A 31 14.34 -54.81 41.31
CA ILE A 31 15.69 -54.23 41.30
C ILE A 31 16.36 -54.37 42.69
N GLU A 32 15.62 -54.24 43.79
CA GLU A 32 16.13 -54.48 45.13
C GLU A 32 16.56 -55.95 45.35
N SER A 33 15.81 -56.89 44.79
CA SER A 33 16.12 -58.32 44.91
C SER A 33 17.15 -58.82 43.85
N ASN A 34 17.18 -58.17 42.69
CA ASN A 34 18.09 -58.50 41.57
C ASN A 34 18.63 -57.21 40.92
N PRO A 35 19.70 -56.62 41.50
CA PRO A 35 20.29 -55.37 41.01
C PRO A 35 20.92 -55.46 39.59
N ASP A 36 21.14 -56.67 39.08
CA ASP A 36 21.78 -56.90 37.77
C ASP A 36 20.75 -57.21 36.68
N SER A 37 19.45 -56.96 36.93
CA SER A 37 18.39 -57.16 35.93
C SER A 37 18.27 -55.93 35.01
N LYS A 38 18.92 -55.99 33.86
CA LYS A 38 18.78 -54.91 32.82
C LYS A 38 17.34 -54.75 32.36
N GLU A 39 16.55 -55.84 32.30
CA GLU A 39 15.14 -55.83 31.94
C GLU A 39 14.29 -55.08 32.96
N ALA A 40 14.57 -55.21 34.26
CA ALA A 40 13.86 -54.51 35.32
C ALA A 40 14.12 -53.00 35.24
N PHE A 41 15.37 -52.59 35.04
CA PHE A 41 15.71 -51.18 34.82
C PHE A 41 15.09 -50.61 33.53
N TYR A 42 15.11 -51.36 32.41
CA TYR A 42 14.46 -51.00 31.18
C TYR A 42 12.95 -50.77 31.36
N ASN A 43 12.25 -51.75 31.97
CA ASN A 43 10.82 -51.63 32.22
C ASN A 43 10.47 -50.50 33.20
N LYS A 44 11.30 -50.28 34.23
CA LYS A 44 11.19 -49.10 35.10
C LYS A 44 11.27 -47.82 34.27
N GLY A 45 12.20 -47.74 33.34
CA GLY A 45 12.36 -46.60 32.45
C GLY A 45 11.10 -46.37 31.60
N LEU A 46 10.48 -47.42 31.06
CA LEU A 46 9.22 -47.32 30.30
C LEU A 46 8.06 -46.83 31.14
N VAL A 47 7.94 -47.29 32.39
CA VAL A 47 6.88 -46.79 33.32
C VAL A 47 7.07 -45.32 33.59
N LEU A 48 8.29 -44.89 33.86
CA LEU A 48 8.62 -43.49 34.14
C LEU A 48 8.37 -42.59 32.92
N GLN A 49 8.61 -43.06 31.70
CA GLN A 49 8.22 -42.35 30.47
C GLN A 49 6.71 -42.13 30.39
N LYS A 50 5.90 -43.17 30.74
CA LYS A 50 4.42 -43.03 30.74
C LYS A 50 3.91 -42.06 31.81
N MET A 51 4.69 -41.86 32.89
CA MET A 51 4.45 -40.86 33.91
C MET A 51 4.98 -39.45 33.54
N ASN A 52 5.56 -39.28 32.34
CA ASN A 52 6.26 -38.08 31.88
C ASN A 52 7.48 -37.70 32.74
N ASN A 53 8.01 -38.66 33.49
CA ASN A 53 9.17 -38.46 34.38
C ASN A 53 10.47 -38.80 33.63
N TYR A 54 10.78 -37.98 32.60
CA TYR A 54 11.82 -38.29 31.60
C TYR A 54 13.21 -38.29 32.22
N GLN A 55 13.49 -37.49 33.24
CA GLN A 55 14.81 -37.45 33.90
C GLN A 55 15.13 -38.76 34.61
N GLU A 56 14.21 -39.24 35.45
CA GLU A 56 14.38 -40.50 36.14
C GLU A 56 14.35 -41.71 35.17
N SER A 57 13.55 -41.59 34.10
CA SER A 57 13.53 -42.58 33.01
C SER A 57 14.89 -42.70 32.33
N LEU A 58 15.56 -41.57 32.06
CA LEU A 58 16.92 -41.51 31.50
C LEU A 58 17.94 -42.22 32.41
N GLU A 59 17.83 -42.02 33.72
CA GLU A 59 18.67 -42.70 34.70
C GLU A 59 18.44 -44.21 34.70
N ALA A 60 17.17 -44.64 34.64
CA ALA A 60 16.82 -46.06 34.62
C ALA A 60 17.35 -46.74 33.36
N PHE A 61 17.17 -46.18 32.17
CA PHE A 61 17.74 -46.70 30.93
C PHE A 61 19.27 -46.68 30.94
N SER A 62 19.91 -45.68 31.56
CA SER A 62 21.36 -45.62 31.67
C SER A 62 21.86 -46.75 32.55
N LYS A 63 21.16 -47.12 33.64
CA LYS A 63 21.49 -48.28 34.47
C LYS A 63 21.34 -49.57 33.70
N ALA A 64 20.31 -49.76 32.89
CA ALA A 64 20.16 -50.93 32.01
C ALA A 64 21.34 -51.02 31.02
N LEU A 65 21.84 -49.90 30.51
CA LEU A 65 22.97 -49.81 29.58
C LEU A 65 24.34 -49.97 30.26
N GLU A 66 24.47 -49.65 31.56
CA GLU A 66 25.67 -50.02 32.34
C GLU A 66 25.83 -51.55 32.44
N LEU A 67 24.69 -52.29 32.47
CA LEU A 67 24.67 -53.76 32.53
C LEU A 67 24.86 -54.40 31.16
N ASP A 68 24.29 -53.83 30.13
CA ASP A 68 24.41 -54.26 28.74
C ASP A 68 24.42 -53.04 27.81
N ASN A 69 25.61 -52.63 27.42
CA ASN A 69 25.82 -51.41 26.63
C ASN A 69 25.19 -51.45 25.21
N ASP A 70 24.90 -52.64 24.70
CA ASP A 70 24.34 -52.81 23.36
C ASP A 70 22.85 -53.25 23.38
N PHE A 71 22.19 -53.07 24.54
CA PHE A 71 20.78 -53.36 24.72
C PHE A 71 19.91 -52.36 23.95
N ILE A 72 19.58 -52.64 22.67
CA ILE A 72 18.85 -51.79 21.76
C ILE A 72 17.55 -51.23 22.36
N PRO A 73 16.69 -52.00 23.06
CA PRO A 73 15.48 -51.44 23.67
C PRO A 73 15.76 -50.29 24.65
N ALA A 74 16.80 -50.44 25.48
CA ALA A 74 17.18 -49.37 26.43
C ALA A 74 17.84 -48.19 25.73
N LEU A 75 18.57 -48.37 24.64
CA LEU A 75 19.09 -47.27 23.82
C LEU A 75 17.94 -46.49 23.19
N LEU A 76 16.90 -47.13 22.62
CA LEU A 76 15.72 -46.49 22.10
C LEU A 76 14.97 -45.70 23.18
N GLY A 77 14.75 -46.31 24.36
CA GLY A 77 14.11 -45.65 25.49
C GLY A 77 14.89 -44.44 25.98
N LYS A 78 16.22 -44.55 26.07
CA LYS A 78 17.14 -43.47 26.45
C LYS A 78 17.07 -42.32 25.46
N ALA A 79 17.13 -42.57 24.15
CA ALA A 79 17.05 -41.59 23.11
C ALA A 79 15.70 -40.82 23.14
N LEU A 80 14.58 -41.54 23.31
CA LEU A 80 13.25 -40.92 23.43
C LEU A 80 13.12 -40.04 24.68
N SER A 81 13.65 -40.50 25.84
CA SER A 81 13.63 -39.68 27.07
C SER A 81 14.48 -38.42 26.93
N LEU A 82 15.67 -38.55 26.34
CA LEU A 82 16.57 -37.41 26.09
C LEU A 82 15.94 -36.43 25.11
N PHE A 83 15.35 -36.90 24.04
CA PHE A 83 14.63 -36.08 23.05
C PHE A 83 13.47 -35.30 23.68
N SER A 84 12.70 -35.97 24.57
CA SER A 84 11.58 -35.30 25.27
C SER A 84 12.04 -34.25 26.29
N LEU A 85 13.23 -34.35 26.85
CA LEU A 85 13.81 -33.33 27.73
C LEU A 85 14.42 -32.15 26.96
N ASN A 86 15.21 -32.45 25.94
CA ASN A 86 15.89 -31.45 25.12
C ASN A 86 16.38 -32.08 23.83
N PRO A 87 15.76 -31.87 22.69
CA PRO A 87 16.22 -32.33 21.40
C PRO A 87 17.59 -31.70 21.08
N ASN A 88 18.64 -32.48 21.09
CA ASN A 88 20.01 -32.06 20.82
C ASN A 88 20.77 -33.13 20.02
N GLU A 89 22.05 -32.89 19.69
CA GLU A 89 22.86 -33.77 18.89
C GLU A 89 23.18 -35.12 19.60
N ASP A 90 23.18 -35.14 20.93
CA ASP A 90 23.45 -36.36 21.70
C ASP A 90 22.42 -37.45 21.41
N VAL A 91 21.18 -37.05 21.07
CA VAL A 91 20.12 -37.98 20.66
C VAL A 91 20.49 -38.69 19.35
N LEU A 92 21.09 -37.96 18.41
CA LEU A 92 21.51 -38.52 17.11
C LEU A 92 22.60 -39.58 17.27
N GLU A 93 23.58 -39.37 18.18
CA GLU A 93 24.64 -40.34 18.46
C GLU A 93 24.09 -41.67 18.99
N ILE A 94 23.03 -41.61 19.81
CA ILE A 94 22.39 -42.85 20.31
C ILE A 94 21.71 -43.58 19.15
N TYR A 95 21.00 -42.90 18.27
CA TYR A 95 20.38 -43.55 17.09
C TYR A 95 21.43 -44.08 16.14
N ASP A 96 22.57 -43.42 15.93
CA ASP A 96 23.68 -43.92 15.12
C ASP A 96 24.26 -45.18 15.71
N LYS A 97 24.38 -45.27 17.03
CA LYS A 97 24.80 -46.51 17.70
C LYS A 97 23.79 -47.65 17.46
N ILE A 98 22.49 -47.38 17.58
CA ILE A 98 21.45 -48.41 17.31
C ILE A 98 21.54 -48.88 15.87
N ILE A 99 21.67 -47.96 14.91
CA ILE A 99 21.80 -48.29 13.49
C ILE A 99 23.07 -49.11 13.21
N SER A 100 24.16 -48.81 13.92
CA SER A 100 25.40 -49.60 13.78
C SER A 100 25.27 -51.01 14.33
N LEU A 101 24.41 -51.24 15.33
CA LEU A 101 24.13 -52.58 15.90
C LEU A 101 23.08 -53.33 15.07
N ASP A 102 22.15 -52.63 14.48
CA ASP A 102 21.07 -53.16 13.66
C ASP A 102 20.75 -52.21 12.49
N GLU A 103 21.40 -52.45 11.34
CA GLU A 103 21.23 -51.61 10.14
C GLU A 103 19.82 -51.65 9.55
N LYS A 104 18.95 -52.57 10.02
CA LYS A 104 17.56 -52.73 9.56
C LYS A 104 16.55 -52.15 10.53
N ASN A 105 17.00 -51.52 11.60
CA ASN A 105 16.13 -50.95 12.62
C ASN A 105 15.35 -49.73 12.10
N CYS A 106 14.17 -49.99 11.55
CA CYS A 106 13.32 -48.92 10.98
C CYS A 106 12.90 -47.89 12.03
N ASP A 107 12.62 -48.29 13.28
CA ASP A 107 12.26 -47.37 14.35
C ASP A 107 13.41 -46.40 14.69
N ALA A 108 14.66 -46.85 14.63
CA ALA A 108 15.81 -45.99 14.84
C ALA A 108 15.93 -44.94 13.73
N TYR A 109 15.79 -45.32 12.46
CA TYR A 109 15.79 -44.36 11.35
C TYR A 109 14.61 -43.38 11.41
N ILE A 110 13.41 -43.86 11.77
CA ILE A 110 12.19 -43.03 11.92
C ILE A 110 12.40 -41.96 13.00
N ASN A 111 12.84 -42.40 14.19
CA ASN A 111 13.04 -41.50 15.32
C ASN A 111 14.23 -40.56 15.09
N LYS A 112 15.31 -41.03 14.42
CA LYS A 112 16.41 -40.16 13.99
C LYS A 112 15.93 -39.09 13.03
N SER A 113 15.09 -39.44 12.04
CA SER A 113 14.52 -38.48 11.10
C SER A 113 13.69 -37.41 11.82
N THR A 114 12.90 -37.80 12.83
CA THR A 114 12.12 -36.87 13.65
C THR A 114 13.02 -35.91 14.42
N ALA A 115 14.09 -36.44 15.05
CA ALA A 115 15.06 -35.63 15.77
C ALA A 115 15.80 -34.65 14.84
N LEU A 116 16.20 -35.07 13.64
CA LEU A 116 16.83 -34.23 12.63
C LEU A 116 15.89 -33.14 12.11
N LEU A 117 14.59 -33.44 11.96
CA LEU A 117 13.59 -32.50 11.57
C LEU A 117 13.44 -31.33 12.59
N GLU A 118 13.37 -31.68 13.89
CA GLU A 118 13.32 -30.71 14.99
C GLU A 118 14.59 -29.84 15.09
N LEU A 119 15.75 -30.41 14.72
CA LEU A 119 17.03 -29.69 14.67
C LEU A 119 17.22 -28.89 13.36
N GLY A 120 16.25 -28.89 12.44
CA GLY A 120 16.33 -28.18 11.17
C GLY A 120 17.29 -28.81 10.14
N LYS A 121 17.78 -30.09 10.38
CA LYS A 121 18.69 -30.80 9.50
C LYS A 121 17.93 -31.63 8.46
N TYR A 122 17.24 -30.93 7.55
CA TYR A 122 16.27 -31.53 6.61
C TYR A 122 16.91 -32.56 5.64
N ASP A 123 18.10 -32.28 5.13
CA ASP A 123 18.76 -33.16 4.15
C ASP A 123 19.17 -34.48 4.80
N GLU A 124 19.70 -34.46 6.03
CA GLU A 124 20.05 -35.68 6.78
C GLU A 124 18.78 -36.48 7.15
N ALA A 125 17.67 -35.80 7.47
CA ALA A 125 16.40 -36.48 7.70
C ALA A 125 15.89 -37.20 6.46
N ILE A 126 16.04 -36.62 5.27
CA ILE A 126 15.71 -37.27 3.99
C ILE A 126 16.57 -38.50 3.74
N ASP A 127 17.86 -38.46 4.05
CA ASP A 127 18.74 -39.61 3.89
C ASP A 127 18.27 -40.79 4.76
N CYS A 128 17.84 -40.52 5.99
CA CYS A 128 17.24 -41.55 6.83
C CYS A 128 15.95 -42.11 6.22
N ILE A 129 15.08 -41.26 5.70
CA ILE A 129 13.83 -41.65 5.03
C ILE A 129 14.12 -42.52 3.77
N ASN A 130 15.11 -42.14 2.97
CA ASN A 130 15.51 -42.92 1.78
C ASN A 130 16.03 -44.31 2.16
N LYS A 131 16.72 -44.43 3.30
CA LYS A 131 17.13 -45.75 3.83
C LYS A 131 15.93 -46.63 4.19
N ILE A 132 14.95 -46.08 4.89
CA ILE A 132 13.71 -46.78 5.23
C ILE A 132 12.96 -47.21 3.96
N GLU A 133 12.85 -46.34 2.97
CA GLU A 133 12.19 -46.65 1.69
C GLU A 133 12.86 -47.85 0.98
N ASN A 134 14.19 -47.90 0.99
CA ASN A 134 14.95 -49.02 0.42
C ASN A 134 14.73 -50.32 1.22
N LEU A 135 14.69 -50.27 2.56
CA LEU A 135 14.40 -51.42 3.41
C LEU A 135 12.98 -51.95 3.14
N ILE A 136 11.98 -51.08 3.03
CA ILE A 136 10.59 -51.43 2.72
C ILE A 136 10.47 -52.15 1.36
N LYS A 137 11.24 -51.69 0.35
CA LYS A 137 11.21 -52.28 -1.01
C LYS A 137 11.87 -53.65 -1.12
N ASN A 138 12.95 -53.88 -0.38
CA ASN A 138 13.85 -55.00 -0.61
C ASN A 138 13.68 -56.17 0.38
N GLU A 139 12.93 -55.98 1.47
CA GLU A 139 12.82 -56.99 2.52
C GLU A 139 11.38 -57.22 2.99
N GLU A 140 11.10 -58.46 3.50
CA GLU A 140 9.90 -58.74 4.29
C GLU A 140 10.13 -58.19 5.70
N ILE A 141 9.55 -57.05 5.98
CA ILE A 141 9.58 -56.41 7.29
C ILE A 141 8.31 -56.78 8.06
N GLU A 142 8.47 -57.23 9.28
CA GLU A 142 7.32 -57.39 10.20
C GLU A 142 6.63 -56.06 10.43
N ASN A 143 5.30 -56.01 10.49
CA ASN A 143 4.49 -54.79 10.65
C ASN A 143 4.68 -53.75 9.56
N LYS A 144 4.94 -54.19 8.31
CA LYS A 144 5.22 -53.33 7.15
C LYS A 144 4.21 -52.16 7.00
N ASP A 145 2.92 -52.39 7.20
CA ASP A 145 1.91 -51.36 7.08
C ASP A 145 2.04 -50.27 8.14
N GLU A 146 2.39 -50.60 9.38
CA GLU A 146 2.63 -49.62 10.44
C GLU A 146 3.86 -48.76 10.14
N ILE A 147 4.95 -49.43 9.67
CA ILE A 147 6.19 -48.74 9.28
C ILE A 147 5.92 -47.76 8.10
N ILE A 148 5.15 -48.20 7.10
CA ILE A 148 4.77 -47.34 5.95
C ILE A 148 3.97 -46.13 6.43
N ASN A 149 3.05 -46.28 7.38
CA ASN A 149 2.28 -45.12 7.90
C ASN A 149 3.18 -44.16 8.66
N LYS A 150 4.07 -44.63 9.53
CA LYS A 150 5.07 -43.80 10.22
C LYS A 150 5.99 -43.09 9.22
N PHE A 151 6.49 -43.82 8.23
CA PHE A 151 7.31 -43.29 7.14
C PHE A 151 6.58 -42.17 6.37
N ASN A 152 5.35 -42.40 5.91
CA ASN A 152 4.58 -41.42 5.17
C ASN A 152 4.29 -40.18 6.03
N PHE A 153 4.06 -40.36 7.34
CA PHE A 153 3.82 -39.27 8.27
C PHE A 153 5.03 -38.33 8.37
N ILE A 154 6.22 -38.92 8.62
CA ILE A 154 7.44 -38.13 8.76
C ILE A 154 7.86 -37.49 7.43
N LYS A 155 7.76 -38.25 6.34
CA LYS A 155 8.03 -37.73 4.99
C LYS A 155 7.08 -36.55 4.68
N GLY A 156 5.80 -36.67 5.05
CA GLY A 156 4.82 -35.56 4.93
C GLY A 156 5.23 -34.34 5.73
N ASN A 157 5.69 -34.50 6.98
CA ASN A 157 6.19 -33.41 7.79
C ASN A 157 7.43 -32.73 7.18
N ILE A 158 8.36 -33.52 6.63
CA ILE A 158 9.57 -32.99 5.96
C ILE A 158 9.17 -32.21 4.70
N GLU A 159 8.28 -32.74 3.85
CA GLU A 159 7.82 -32.02 2.64
C GLU A 159 7.07 -30.73 2.99
N HIS A 160 6.27 -30.73 4.06
CA HIS A 160 5.63 -29.53 4.58
C HIS A 160 6.67 -28.47 4.98
N GLN A 161 7.68 -28.83 5.78
CA GLN A 161 8.74 -27.91 6.20
C GLN A 161 9.59 -27.38 5.03
N LYS A 162 9.69 -28.14 3.94
CA LYS A 162 10.35 -27.70 2.69
C LYS A 162 9.47 -26.79 1.83
N GLY A 163 8.20 -26.62 2.19
CA GLY A 163 7.22 -25.83 1.44
C GLY A 163 6.53 -26.60 0.31
N ASP A 164 6.78 -27.92 0.14
CA ASP A 164 6.02 -28.75 -0.81
C ASP A 164 4.72 -29.25 -0.17
N ILE A 165 3.82 -28.32 0.04
CA ILE A 165 2.55 -28.56 0.75
C ILE A 165 1.67 -29.59 0.03
N ASN A 166 1.67 -29.59 -1.31
CA ASN A 166 0.87 -30.56 -2.09
C ASN A 166 1.31 -31.99 -1.80
N LYS A 167 2.61 -32.22 -1.82
CA LYS A 167 3.17 -33.55 -1.58
C LYS A 167 2.97 -34.01 -0.13
N ALA A 168 3.04 -33.08 0.83
CA ALA A 168 2.69 -33.37 2.22
C ALA A 168 1.25 -33.87 2.34
N ILE A 169 0.30 -33.16 1.73
CA ILE A 169 -1.13 -33.55 1.72
C ILE A 169 -1.34 -34.91 1.06
N GLU A 170 -0.67 -35.21 -0.05
CA GLU A 170 -0.73 -36.54 -0.70
C GLU A 170 -0.30 -37.63 0.25
N LEU A 171 0.81 -37.46 0.96
CA LEU A 171 1.34 -38.45 1.92
C LEU A 171 0.39 -38.62 3.12
N TYR A 172 -0.19 -37.55 3.63
CA TYR A 172 -1.19 -37.65 4.69
C TYR A 172 -2.46 -38.36 4.21
N ASN A 173 -2.89 -38.15 2.98
CA ASN A 173 -4.05 -38.87 2.40
C ASN A 173 -3.82 -40.38 2.36
N LEU A 174 -2.61 -40.83 2.00
CA LEU A 174 -2.29 -42.28 2.01
C LEU A 174 -2.46 -42.93 3.38
N ILE A 175 -2.20 -42.18 4.46
CA ILE A 175 -2.44 -42.65 5.83
C ILE A 175 -3.91 -42.67 6.14
N LEU A 176 -4.63 -41.59 5.76
CA LEU A 176 -6.06 -41.43 6.03
C LEU A 176 -6.95 -42.39 5.23
N GLU A 177 -6.48 -42.95 4.12
CA GLU A 177 -7.17 -44.04 3.42
C GLU A 177 -7.30 -45.29 4.26
N LYS A 178 -6.32 -45.56 5.17
CA LYS A 178 -6.33 -46.71 6.09
C LYS A 178 -6.93 -46.39 7.46
N ASP A 179 -6.63 -45.19 7.97
CA ASP A 179 -7.15 -44.67 9.24
C ASP A 179 -7.67 -43.24 9.03
N ASN A 180 -8.93 -43.12 8.60
CA ASN A 180 -9.57 -41.87 8.28
C ASN A 180 -9.79 -40.92 9.48
N ASN A 181 -9.51 -41.42 10.67
CA ASN A 181 -9.72 -40.72 11.94
C ASN A 181 -8.41 -40.48 12.70
N ASN A 182 -7.29 -40.54 12.06
CA ASN A 182 -5.99 -40.27 12.68
C ASN A 182 -5.87 -38.78 13.03
N GLU A 183 -5.98 -38.48 14.32
CA GLU A 183 -6.03 -37.07 14.81
C GLU A 183 -4.81 -36.27 14.42
N GLN A 184 -3.62 -36.85 14.55
CA GLN A 184 -2.35 -36.18 14.27
C GLN A 184 -2.19 -35.87 12.77
N VAL A 185 -2.53 -36.84 11.91
CA VAL A 185 -2.48 -36.67 10.46
C VAL A 185 -3.53 -35.65 9.97
N LEU A 186 -4.75 -35.71 10.49
CA LEU A 186 -5.81 -34.75 10.16
C LEU A 186 -5.42 -33.35 10.59
N THR A 187 -4.80 -33.18 11.76
CA THR A 187 -4.34 -31.88 12.24
C THR A 187 -3.28 -31.30 11.29
N ASN A 188 -2.23 -32.07 10.95
CA ASN A 188 -1.17 -31.60 10.05
C ASN A 188 -1.69 -31.32 8.64
N LYS A 189 -2.58 -32.19 8.12
CA LYS A 189 -3.28 -31.92 6.85
C LYS A 189 -4.10 -30.65 6.90
N GLY A 190 -4.84 -30.41 7.99
CA GLY A 190 -5.62 -29.20 8.20
C GLY A 190 -4.74 -27.94 8.18
N ILE A 191 -3.57 -27.98 8.82
CA ILE A 191 -2.59 -26.89 8.80
C ILE A 191 -2.10 -26.65 7.37
N CYS A 192 -1.69 -27.69 6.64
CA CYS A 192 -1.27 -27.58 5.24
C CYS A 192 -2.36 -26.94 4.34
N LEU A 193 -3.61 -27.33 4.54
CA LEU A 193 -4.75 -26.79 3.80
C LEU A 193 -5.02 -25.31 4.14
N LEU A 194 -4.79 -24.89 5.40
CA LEU A 194 -4.85 -23.49 5.79
C LEU A 194 -3.80 -22.65 5.06
N GLU A 195 -2.56 -23.14 4.98
CA GLU A 195 -1.49 -22.46 4.25
C GLU A 195 -1.78 -22.31 2.75
N GLN A 196 -2.56 -23.24 2.18
CA GLN A 196 -3.07 -23.15 0.81
C GLN A 196 -4.33 -22.29 0.68
N ASN A 197 -4.82 -21.69 1.78
CA ASN A 197 -6.09 -20.96 1.84
C ASN A 197 -7.33 -21.80 1.45
N ASN A 198 -7.22 -23.14 1.61
CA ASN A 198 -8.35 -24.06 1.40
C ASN A 198 -9.12 -24.23 2.71
N LEU A 199 -9.83 -23.19 3.10
CA LEU A 199 -10.50 -23.09 4.40
C LEU A 199 -11.58 -24.17 4.62
N GLU A 200 -12.29 -24.58 3.56
CA GLU A 200 -13.37 -25.57 3.67
C GLU A 200 -12.85 -26.96 4.04
N GLU A 201 -11.85 -27.46 3.34
CA GLU A 201 -11.27 -28.77 3.62
C GLU A 201 -10.49 -28.78 4.93
N ALA A 202 -9.77 -27.69 5.25
CA ALA A 202 -9.12 -27.51 6.55
C ALA A 202 -10.11 -27.60 7.70
N ASN A 203 -11.24 -26.92 7.57
CA ASN A 203 -12.31 -26.94 8.57
C ASN A 203 -12.83 -28.37 8.82
N LYS A 204 -13.06 -29.17 7.77
CA LYS A 204 -13.49 -30.56 7.91
C LYS A 204 -12.46 -31.40 8.68
N CYS A 205 -11.18 -31.22 8.44
CA CYS A 205 -10.14 -31.91 9.17
C CYS A 205 -10.18 -31.60 10.68
N PHE A 206 -10.26 -30.31 11.03
CA PHE A 206 -10.31 -29.90 12.44
C PHE A 206 -11.61 -30.28 13.12
N ASP A 207 -12.76 -30.27 12.42
CA ASP A 207 -14.03 -30.74 12.97
C ASP A 207 -13.95 -32.21 13.40
N ILE A 208 -13.41 -33.09 12.56
CA ILE A 208 -13.22 -34.52 12.88
C ILE A 208 -12.32 -34.69 14.12
N VAL A 209 -11.24 -33.92 14.20
CA VAL A 209 -10.32 -33.95 15.35
C VAL A 209 -11.03 -33.50 16.62
N LEU A 210 -11.76 -32.38 16.58
CA LEU A 210 -12.44 -31.80 17.76
C LEU A 210 -13.67 -32.60 18.21
N GLU A 211 -14.29 -33.38 17.34
CA GLU A 211 -15.34 -34.34 17.73
C GLU A 211 -14.80 -35.42 18.67
N LYS A 212 -13.55 -35.86 18.43
CA LYS A 212 -12.90 -36.88 19.26
C LYS A 212 -12.19 -36.29 20.48
N ASN A 213 -11.41 -35.24 20.26
CA ASN A 213 -10.55 -34.61 21.25
C ASN A 213 -10.79 -33.10 21.27
N LYS A 214 -11.73 -32.68 22.10
CA LYS A 214 -12.11 -31.25 22.26
C LYS A 214 -10.99 -30.36 22.77
N ASN A 215 -9.92 -30.94 23.30
CA ASN A 215 -8.79 -30.22 23.89
C ASN A 215 -7.53 -30.23 22.98
N GLN A 216 -7.66 -30.62 21.72
CA GLN A 216 -6.54 -30.61 20.78
C GLN A 216 -6.26 -29.17 20.35
N ILE A 217 -5.17 -28.59 20.89
CA ILE A 217 -4.86 -27.15 20.80
C ILE A 217 -4.71 -26.70 19.33
N GLN A 218 -3.95 -27.41 18.50
CA GLN A 218 -3.73 -26.99 17.12
C GLN A 218 -5.01 -27.01 16.26
N ALA A 219 -5.94 -27.95 16.56
CA ALA A 219 -7.24 -27.98 15.89
C ALA A 219 -8.16 -26.84 16.35
N ILE A 220 -8.12 -26.48 17.64
CA ILE A 220 -8.81 -25.30 18.19
C ILE A 220 -8.29 -24.03 17.51
N GLU A 221 -6.97 -23.86 17.43
CA GLU A 221 -6.32 -22.73 16.77
C GLU A 221 -6.69 -22.66 15.29
N GLY A 222 -6.56 -23.77 14.57
CA GLY A 222 -6.91 -23.84 13.15
C GLY A 222 -8.38 -23.44 12.90
N LYS A 223 -9.30 -23.93 13.73
CA LYS A 223 -10.73 -23.54 13.67
C LYS A 223 -10.93 -22.05 13.95
N ALA A 224 -10.25 -21.54 14.98
CA ALA A 224 -10.31 -20.13 15.34
C ALA A 224 -9.83 -19.23 14.21
N PHE A 225 -8.70 -19.58 13.55
CA PHE A 225 -8.18 -18.83 12.40
C PHE A 225 -9.11 -18.89 11.20
N ILE A 226 -9.71 -20.05 10.88
CA ILE A 226 -10.69 -20.15 9.80
C ILE A 226 -11.87 -19.19 10.04
N LEU A 227 -12.41 -19.18 11.25
CA LEU A 227 -13.52 -18.31 11.62
C LEU A 227 -13.13 -16.82 11.57
N LEU A 228 -11.90 -16.49 11.94
CA LEU A 228 -11.35 -15.14 11.86
C LEU A 228 -11.29 -14.66 10.40
N GLU A 229 -10.78 -15.49 9.49
CA GLU A 229 -10.73 -15.20 8.05
C GLU A 229 -12.13 -15.07 7.44
N GLN A 230 -13.08 -15.87 7.90
CA GLN A 230 -14.49 -15.78 7.52
C GLN A 230 -15.21 -14.59 8.15
N LYS A 231 -14.51 -13.76 8.96
CA LYS A 231 -15.06 -12.61 9.69
C LYS A 231 -16.15 -12.98 10.72
N ASN A 232 -16.19 -14.24 11.13
CA ASN A 232 -17.08 -14.70 12.21
C ASN A 232 -16.39 -14.51 13.58
N TYR A 233 -16.21 -13.24 13.95
CA TYR A 233 -15.38 -12.83 15.08
C TYR A 233 -15.89 -13.34 16.44
N GLU A 234 -17.21 -13.40 16.64
CA GLU A 234 -17.80 -13.86 17.90
C GLU A 234 -17.53 -15.36 18.15
N GLU A 235 -17.59 -16.17 17.13
CA GLU A 235 -17.31 -17.60 17.24
C GLU A 235 -15.80 -17.88 17.32
N ALA A 236 -15.01 -17.18 16.51
CA ALA A 236 -13.55 -17.23 16.58
C ALA A 236 -13.04 -16.90 17.99
N LEU A 237 -13.60 -15.86 18.62
CA LEU A 237 -13.27 -15.43 19.96
C LEU A 237 -13.42 -16.56 20.99
N LYS A 238 -14.47 -17.36 20.91
CA LYS A 238 -14.70 -18.51 21.82
C LYS A 238 -13.60 -19.56 21.68
N TYR A 239 -13.22 -19.89 20.43
CA TYR A 239 -12.16 -20.87 20.19
C TYR A 239 -10.80 -20.36 20.67
N PHE A 240 -10.45 -19.07 20.45
CA PHE A 240 -9.23 -18.49 21.01
C PHE A 240 -9.26 -18.50 22.55
N GLU A 241 -10.39 -18.21 23.19
CA GLU A 241 -10.53 -18.29 24.63
C GLU A 241 -10.34 -19.71 25.16
N ASP A 242 -10.85 -20.71 24.47
CA ASP A 242 -10.65 -22.10 24.83
C ASP A 242 -9.18 -22.52 24.64
N GLY A 243 -8.50 -22.06 23.57
CA GLY A 243 -7.08 -22.24 23.38
C GLY A 243 -6.22 -21.63 24.50
N ILE A 244 -6.59 -20.40 24.96
CA ILE A 244 -5.92 -19.73 26.10
C ILE A 244 -6.13 -20.47 27.41
N LYS A 245 -7.32 -21.05 27.65
CA LYS A 245 -7.57 -21.87 28.85
C LYS A 245 -6.67 -23.09 28.92
N LEU A 246 -6.38 -23.71 27.77
CA LEU A 246 -5.52 -24.87 27.65
C LEU A 246 -4.03 -24.51 27.71
N ASN A 247 -3.63 -23.42 27.08
CA ASN A 247 -2.29 -22.88 27.13
C ASN A 247 -2.31 -21.35 27.29
N PRO A 248 -2.24 -20.84 28.53
CA PRO A 248 -2.33 -19.41 28.80
C PRO A 248 -1.18 -18.57 28.24
N LEU A 249 -0.06 -19.20 27.86
CA LEU A 249 1.11 -18.51 27.31
C LEU A 249 1.19 -18.57 25.79
N ASN A 250 0.19 -19.13 25.13
CA ASN A 250 0.16 -19.22 23.66
C ASN A 250 -0.13 -17.84 23.04
N GLU A 251 0.90 -17.23 22.51
CA GLU A 251 0.85 -15.89 21.89
C GLU A 251 -0.13 -15.83 20.71
N ASN A 252 -0.22 -16.88 19.88
CA ASN A 252 -1.13 -16.92 18.73
C ASN A 252 -2.59 -16.80 19.15
N ASN A 253 -2.98 -17.51 20.20
CA ASN A 253 -4.35 -17.44 20.74
C ASN A 253 -4.64 -16.05 21.36
N ILE A 254 -3.69 -15.48 22.07
CA ILE A 254 -3.84 -14.14 22.65
C ILE A 254 -3.97 -13.08 21.56
N LEU A 255 -3.14 -13.13 20.51
CA LEU A 255 -3.20 -12.25 19.36
C LEU A 255 -4.49 -12.44 18.54
N GLY A 256 -4.90 -13.68 18.33
CA GLY A 256 -6.16 -13.99 17.66
C GLY A 256 -7.38 -13.41 18.41
N LYS A 257 -7.40 -13.58 19.74
CA LYS A 257 -8.39 -12.96 20.63
C LYS A 257 -8.37 -11.43 20.50
N ALA A 258 -7.19 -10.81 20.51
CA ALA A 258 -7.06 -9.37 20.36
C ALA A 258 -7.63 -8.87 19.02
N LYS A 259 -7.35 -9.57 17.91
CA LYS A 259 -7.90 -9.25 16.57
C LYS A 259 -9.43 -9.38 16.54
N CYS A 260 -9.99 -10.41 17.18
CA CYS A 260 -11.44 -10.56 17.29
C CYS A 260 -12.07 -9.39 18.06
N LEU A 261 -11.51 -9.03 19.22
CA LEU A 261 -12.01 -7.93 20.05
C LEU A 261 -11.88 -6.57 19.36
N GLU A 262 -10.81 -6.35 18.57
CA GLU A 262 -10.63 -5.16 17.73
C GLU A 262 -11.77 -5.04 16.69
N ASN A 263 -12.06 -6.13 15.96
CA ASN A 263 -13.12 -6.13 14.95
C ASN A 263 -14.54 -6.07 15.53
N LEU A 264 -14.72 -6.52 16.76
CA LEU A 264 -15.99 -6.43 17.50
C LEU A 264 -16.14 -5.09 18.23
N GLU A 265 -15.19 -4.17 18.09
CA GLU A 265 -15.13 -2.87 18.77
C GLU A 265 -15.18 -2.96 20.31
N ARG A 266 -14.81 -4.10 20.90
CA ARG A 266 -14.79 -4.37 22.35
C ARG A 266 -13.51 -3.84 22.99
N LYS A 267 -13.35 -2.50 22.99
CA LYS A 267 -12.11 -1.81 23.41
C LYS A 267 -11.69 -2.09 24.86
N GLU A 268 -12.63 -2.20 25.78
CA GLU A 268 -12.30 -2.46 27.20
C GLU A 268 -11.69 -3.85 27.39
N ASP A 269 -12.28 -4.87 26.74
CA ASP A 269 -11.78 -6.24 26.79
C ASP A 269 -10.42 -6.36 26.12
N LEU A 270 -10.23 -5.66 25.00
CA LEU A 270 -8.95 -5.60 24.29
C LEU A 270 -7.85 -4.99 25.20
N LEU A 271 -8.12 -3.87 25.86
CA LEU A 271 -7.17 -3.24 26.78
C LEU A 271 -6.79 -4.13 27.96
N ASN A 272 -7.71 -4.97 28.44
CA ASN A 272 -7.45 -5.90 29.54
C ASN A 272 -6.41 -6.97 29.15
N ILE A 273 -6.42 -7.45 27.91
CA ILE A 273 -5.51 -8.51 27.46
C ILE A 273 -4.20 -7.98 26.83
N ILE A 274 -4.12 -6.69 26.53
CA ILE A 274 -2.95 -6.12 25.82
C ILE A 274 -1.65 -6.26 26.63
N ASN A 275 -1.76 -6.36 27.97
CA ASN A 275 -0.61 -6.55 28.85
C ASN A 275 -0.05 -7.98 28.81
N ASP A 276 -0.83 -8.95 28.33
CA ASP A 276 -0.40 -10.35 28.17
C ASP A 276 0.34 -10.55 26.85
N ILE A 277 0.27 -9.56 25.93
CA ILE A 277 0.97 -9.53 24.66
C ILE A 277 2.37 -8.93 24.87
N LYS A 278 3.37 -9.43 24.16
CA LYS A 278 4.76 -8.99 24.26
C LYS A 278 5.29 -8.42 22.96
N GLY A 279 6.40 -7.71 23.05
CA GLY A 279 7.17 -7.25 21.89
C GLY A 279 6.41 -6.28 20.98
N ILE A 280 6.69 -6.38 19.69
CA ILE A 280 6.18 -5.48 18.65
C ILE A 280 4.65 -5.52 18.54
N ASN A 281 4.04 -6.70 18.64
CA ASN A 281 2.59 -6.85 18.56
C ASN A 281 1.85 -6.05 19.64
N LYS A 282 2.40 -5.99 20.87
CA LYS A 282 1.85 -5.14 21.94
C LYS A 282 1.90 -3.67 21.56
N ILE A 283 3.03 -3.23 21.06
CA ILE A 283 3.27 -1.83 20.68
C ILE A 283 2.31 -1.40 19.57
N GLU A 284 2.15 -2.22 18.53
CA GLU A 284 1.20 -1.94 17.44
C GLU A 284 -0.24 -1.80 17.92
N LEU A 285 -0.68 -2.70 18.79
CA LEU A 285 -2.03 -2.65 19.37
C LEU A 285 -2.23 -1.41 20.26
N LEU A 286 -1.21 -1.03 21.01
CA LEU A 286 -1.25 0.20 21.82
C LEU A 286 -1.38 1.44 20.93
N ILE A 287 -0.63 1.52 19.83
CA ILE A 287 -0.70 2.64 18.87
C ILE A 287 -2.09 2.71 18.25
N LYS A 288 -2.63 1.59 17.77
CA LYS A 288 -3.98 1.52 17.15
C LYS A 288 -5.10 1.94 18.12
N ASN A 289 -4.91 1.74 19.42
CA ASN A 289 -5.89 2.09 20.45
C ASN A 289 -5.59 3.41 21.18
N ASP A 290 -4.87 4.32 20.50
CA ASP A 290 -4.54 5.67 21.02
C ASP A 290 -3.77 5.70 22.36
N LYS A 291 -3.09 4.60 22.70
CA LYS A 291 -2.23 4.50 23.90
C LYS A 291 -0.77 4.82 23.58
N VAL A 292 -0.55 5.91 22.86
CA VAL A 292 0.75 6.29 22.27
C VAL A 292 1.84 6.44 23.33
N GLU A 293 1.55 7.04 24.49
CA GLU A 293 2.54 7.22 25.58
C GLU A 293 3.02 5.88 26.16
N VAL A 294 2.09 4.91 26.30
CA VAL A 294 2.45 3.57 26.79
C VAL A 294 3.27 2.83 25.73
N ALA A 295 2.88 2.96 24.45
CA ALA A 295 3.62 2.40 23.32
C ALA A 295 5.06 2.93 23.28
N GLU A 296 5.28 4.22 23.49
CA GLU A 296 6.63 4.81 23.52
C GLU A 296 7.49 4.25 24.65
N ASN A 297 6.92 4.05 25.83
CA ASN A 297 7.66 3.44 26.93
C ASN A 297 8.07 2.00 26.59
N GLU A 298 7.18 1.20 25.99
CA GLU A 298 7.50 -0.16 25.56
C GLU A 298 8.55 -0.17 24.45
N ILE A 299 8.48 0.75 23.47
CA ILE A 299 9.50 0.93 22.44
C ILE A 299 10.86 1.26 23.07
N ASN A 300 10.89 2.22 23.99
CA ASN A 300 12.14 2.62 24.63
C ASN A 300 12.74 1.48 25.47
N ASN A 301 11.92 0.67 26.15
CA ASN A 301 12.39 -0.51 26.87
C ASN A 301 12.97 -1.55 25.90
N LEU A 302 12.31 -1.78 24.77
CA LEU A 302 12.79 -2.72 23.76
C LEU A 302 14.11 -2.26 23.14
N LEU A 303 14.24 -0.95 22.82
CA LEU A 303 15.46 -0.37 22.28
C LEU A 303 16.61 -0.27 23.30
N GLN A 304 16.32 -0.30 24.61
CA GLN A 304 17.37 -0.42 25.64
C GLN A 304 17.97 -1.83 25.68
N THR A 305 17.19 -2.86 25.36
CA THR A 305 17.67 -4.25 25.32
C THR A 305 18.27 -4.60 23.98
N ASP A 306 17.73 -4.06 22.90
CA ASP A 306 18.18 -4.23 21.51
C ASP A 306 18.08 -2.89 20.76
N GLU A 307 19.17 -2.11 20.79
CA GLU A 307 19.24 -0.79 20.13
C GLU A 307 19.15 -0.87 18.60
N ASN A 308 19.31 -2.06 18.03
CA ASN A 308 19.28 -2.32 16.59
C ASN A 308 17.96 -2.92 16.10
N ASN A 309 16.98 -3.02 16.97
CA ASN A 309 15.66 -3.56 16.61
C ASN A 309 14.96 -2.64 15.59
N ILE A 310 14.99 -3.07 14.33
CA ILE A 310 14.48 -2.29 13.18
C ILE A 310 12.98 -2.01 13.34
N ASP A 311 12.20 -2.99 13.78
CA ASP A 311 10.75 -2.85 13.93
C ASP A 311 10.39 -1.83 15.02
N ALA A 312 11.09 -1.89 16.16
CA ALA A 312 10.92 -0.91 17.24
C ALA A 312 11.33 0.50 16.79
N MET A 313 12.44 0.63 16.06
CA MET A 313 12.87 1.90 15.47
C MET A 313 11.82 2.43 14.50
N PHE A 314 11.27 1.56 13.64
CA PHE A 314 10.25 1.94 12.67
C PHE A 314 8.99 2.48 13.35
N LEU A 315 8.47 1.77 14.37
CA LEU A 315 7.31 2.23 15.15
C LEU A 315 7.59 3.54 15.89
N LYS A 316 8.83 3.75 16.39
CA LYS A 316 9.24 5.02 16.96
C LYS A 316 9.17 6.16 15.95
N GLY A 317 9.73 5.95 14.76
CA GLY A 317 9.64 6.92 13.66
C GLY A 317 8.20 7.22 13.27
N TYR A 318 7.34 6.21 13.22
CA TYR A 318 5.91 6.37 12.95
C TYR A 318 5.22 7.23 14.02
N ILE A 319 5.45 6.97 15.30
CA ILE A 319 4.88 7.80 16.39
C ILE A 319 5.35 9.24 16.29
N LEU A 320 6.64 9.49 16.01
CA LEU A 320 7.16 10.83 15.84
C LEU A 320 6.48 11.57 14.67
N CYS A 321 6.19 10.89 13.56
CA CYS A 321 5.38 11.46 12.48
C CYS A 321 3.98 11.87 12.95
N THR A 322 3.31 11.04 13.78
CA THR A 322 1.98 11.38 14.32
C THR A 322 1.99 12.56 15.28
N LYS A 323 3.14 12.82 15.92
CA LYS A 323 3.38 13.96 16.83
C LYS A 323 3.90 15.21 16.13
N ASP A 324 3.99 15.18 14.79
CA ASP A 324 4.55 16.25 13.96
C ASP A 324 6.05 16.54 14.23
N ASP A 325 6.75 15.58 14.84
CA ASP A 325 8.20 15.65 15.06
C ASP A 325 8.94 15.01 13.86
N VAL A 326 8.81 15.67 12.72
CA VAL A 326 9.22 15.13 11.42
C VAL A 326 10.73 15.00 11.26
N GLU A 327 11.53 15.87 11.89
CA GLU A 327 12.99 15.83 11.82
C GLU A 327 13.54 14.59 12.54
N ASN A 328 13.11 14.35 13.78
CA ASN A 328 13.53 13.17 14.53
C ASN A 328 12.99 11.88 13.92
N ALA A 329 11.78 11.91 13.33
CA ALA A 329 11.25 10.76 12.59
C ALA A 329 12.13 10.40 11.40
N LYS A 330 12.51 11.42 10.60
CA LYS A 330 13.40 11.23 9.46
C LYS A 330 14.76 10.66 9.86
N ASP A 331 15.37 11.19 10.91
CA ASP A 331 16.65 10.70 11.43
C ASP A 331 16.59 9.21 11.81
N ILE A 332 15.47 8.76 12.36
CA ILE A 332 15.29 7.34 12.70
C ILE A 332 15.15 6.50 11.43
N PHE A 333 14.33 6.91 10.46
CA PHE A 333 14.20 6.18 9.21
C PHE A 333 15.52 6.14 8.41
N ASP A 334 16.28 7.23 8.40
CA ASP A 334 17.62 7.25 7.79
C ASP A 334 18.57 6.25 8.47
N LYS A 335 18.57 6.14 9.79
CA LYS A 335 19.33 5.11 10.53
C LYS A 335 18.90 3.68 10.18
N ILE A 336 17.60 3.45 9.96
CA ILE A 336 17.12 2.15 9.50
C ILE A 336 17.68 1.87 8.10
N ILE A 337 17.62 2.84 7.18
CA ILE A 337 18.12 2.70 5.82
C ILE A 337 19.65 2.48 5.77
N GLU A 338 20.40 3.08 6.68
CA GLU A 338 21.85 2.84 6.83
C GLU A 338 22.15 1.38 7.19
N LYS A 339 21.31 0.77 8.06
CA LYS A 339 21.46 -0.63 8.50
C LYS A 339 20.90 -1.62 7.49
N ASP A 340 19.75 -1.32 6.94
CA ASP A 340 19.06 -2.12 5.94
C ASP A 340 18.68 -1.24 4.74
N LYS A 341 19.54 -1.25 3.73
CA LYS A 341 19.35 -0.49 2.48
C LYS A 341 18.11 -0.92 1.68
N ASN A 342 17.61 -2.12 1.97
CA ASN A 342 16.44 -2.69 1.29
C ASN A 342 15.14 -2.42 2.06
N ASN A 343 15.18 -1.65 3.14
CA ASN A 343 13.97 -1.29 3.89
C ASN A 343 13.13 -0.26 3.11
N TYR A 344 12.34 -0.75 2.18
CA TYR A 344 11.50 0.09 1.30
C TYR A 344 10.45 0.91 2.08
N LEU A 345 9.98 0.41 3.24
CA LEU A 345 9.02 1.13 4.08
C LEU A 345 9.63 2.38 4.70
N SER A 346 10.88 2.33 5.15
CA SER A 346 11.58 3.49 5.69
C SER A 346 11.88 4.51 4.58
N LEU A 347 12.30 4.05 3.40
CA LEU A 347 12.44 4.90 2.21
C LEU A 347 11.13 5.61 1.86
N TYR A 348 10.01 4.88 1.85
CA TYR A 348 8.69 5.44 1.60
C TYR A 348 8.31 6.51 2.63
N ASN A 349 8.53 6.27 3.92
CA ASN A 349 8.21 7.24 4.98
C ASN A 349 9.09 8.49 4.91
N CYS A 350 10.40 8.36 4.62
CA CYS A 350 11.24 9.53 4.33
C CYS A 350 10.70 10.35 3.16
N GLY A 351 10.30 9.67 2.08
CA GLY A 351 9.66 10.32 0.93
C GLY A 351 8.38 11.08 1.31
N LEU A 352 7.52 10.50 2.15
CA LEU A 352 6.30 11.16 2.64
C LEU A 352 6.61 12.39 3.49
N ILE A 353 7.56 12.29 4.42
CA ILE A 353 8.00 13.42 5.23
C ILE A 353 8.47 14.57 4.34
N LEU A 354 9.30 14.28 3.36
CA LEU A 354 9.83 15.28 2.42
C LEU A 354 8.75 15.89 1.54
N LEU A 355 7.80 15.08 1.07
CA LEU A 355 6.65 15.54 0.28
C LEU A 355 5.77 16.53 1.07
N ASN A 356 5.49 16.22 2.34
CA ASN A 356 4.68 17.06 3.22
C ASN A 356 5.40 18.35 3.64
N ASN A 357 6.74 18.36 3.62
CA ASN A 357 7.57 19.53 3.88
C ASN A 357 7.99 20.29 2.61
N ASP A 358 7.26 20.12 1.51
CA ASP A 358 7.47 20.80 0.23
C ASP A 358 8.86 20.55 -0.43
N ARG A 359 9.60 19.51 0.03
CA ARG A 359 10.92 19.09 -0.51
C ARG A 359 10.73 18.05 -1.63
N TYR A 360 10.03 18.45 -2.69
CA TYR A 360 9.51 17.53 -3.71
C TYR A 360 10.58 16.77 -4.50
N THR A 361 11.71 17.40 -4.81
CA THR A 361 12.81 16.76 -5.56
C THR A 361 13.47 15.64 -4.77
N GLU A 362 13.64 15.84 -3.48
CA GLU A 362 14.20 14.82 -2.60
C GLU A 362 13.20 13.69 -2.33
N ALA A 363 11.91 14.03 -2.17
CA ALA A 363 10.85 13.03 -2.06
C ALA A 363 10.81 12.11 -3.29
N GLU A 364 10.95 12.66 -4.50
CA GLU A 364 11.04 11.89 -5.74
C GLU A 364 12.16 10.85 -5.69
N GLU A 365 13.35 11.22 -5.21
CA GLU A 365 14.50 10.30 -5.10
C GLU A 365 14.22 9.13 -4.14
N TYR A 366 13.64 9.41 -2.97
CA TYR A 366 13.30 8.39 -1.99
C TYR A 366 12.22 7.44 -2.49
N PHE A 367 11.16 7.95 -3.15
CA PHE A 367 10.14 7.09 -3.74
C PHE A 367 10.68 6.23 -4.88
N LYS A 368 11.60 6.74 -5.70
CA LYS A 368 12.26 5.95 -6.75
C LYS A 368 13.09 4.81 -6.16
N LYS A 369 13.92 5.09 -5.14
CA LYS A 369 14.68 4.06 -4.44
C LYS A 369 13.76 3.01 -3.80
N CYS A 370 12.64 3.42 -3.21
CA CYS A 370 11.64 2.51 -2.69
C CYS A 370 11.10 1.57 -3.77
N LEU A 371 10.79 2.11 -4.96
CA LEU A 371 10.25 1.35 -6.09
C LEU A 371 11.30 0.52 -6.86
N GLU A 372 12.59 0.81 -6.69
CA GLU A 372 13.67 -0.08 -7.16
C GLU A 372 13.72 -1.39 -6.36
N ILE A 373 13.33 -1.34 -5.07
CA ILE A 373 13.30 -2.50 -4.17
C ILE A 373 11.95 -3.22 -4.28
N GLU A 374 10.85 -2.48 -4.19
CA GLU A 374 9.48 -3.02 -4.28
C GLU A 374 8.70 -2.32 -5.41
N PRO A 375 8.83 -2.80 -6.66
CA PRO A 375 8.24 -2.16 -7.84
C PRO A 375 6.71 -2.13 -7.87
N GLN A 376 6.05 -2.99 -7.09
CA GLN A 376 4.60 -3.13 -7.02
C GLN A 376 4.00 -2.42 -5.79
N PHE A 377 4.77 -1.58 -5.09
CA PHE A 377 4.28 -0.88 -3.91
C PHE A 377 3.37 0.29 -4.29
N ASP A 378 2.07 0.02 -4.39
CA ASP A 378 1.04 0.95 -4.87
C ASP A 378 1.09 2.31 -4.15
N LYS A 379 1.29 2.33 -2.83
CA LYS A 379 1.38 3.56 -2.06
C LYS A 379 2.53 4.46 -2.51
N ALA A 380 3.68 3.88 -2.83
CA ALA A 380 4.83 4.64 -3.32
C ALA A 380 4.61 5.13 -4.76
N ILE A 381 3.97 4.33 -5.62
CA ILE A 381 3.63 4.73 -7.00
C ILE A 381 2.68 5.93 -6.97
N ILE A 382 1.63 5.88 -6.14
CA ILE A 382 0.67 6.99 -5.99
C ILE A 382 1.36 8.24 -5.43
N SER A 383 2.19 8.09 -4.39
CA SER A 383 2.92 9.20 -3.77
C SER A 383 3.92 9.84 -4.73
N LEU A 384 4.59 9.04 -5.56
CA LEU A 384 5.46 9.54 -6.63
C LEU A 384 4.66 10.31 -7.69
N GLY A 385 3.47 9.82 -8.07
CA GLY A 385 2.54 10.52 -8.94
C GLY A 385 2.12 11.88 -8.37
N ASN A 386 1.78 11.92 -7.08
CA ASN A 386 1.45 13.16 -6.37
C ASN A 386 2.65 14.13 -6.30
N THR A 387 3.85 13.60 -6.11
CA THR A 387 5.10 14.38 -6.12
C THR A 387 5.33 15.00 -7.50
N TYR A 388 5.11 14.27 -8.58
CA TYR A 388 5.19 14.81 -9.93
C TYR A 388 4.15 15.91 -10.22
N ILE A 389 2.96 15.83 -9.65
CA ILE A 389 1.98 16.94 -9.72
C ILE A 389 2.56 18.20 -9.07
N LYS A 390 3.17 18.09 -7.89
CA LYS A 390 3.79 19.21 -7.19
C LYS A 390 4.99 19.80 -7.94
N LEU A 391 5.73 18.95 -8.64
CA LEU A 391 6.83 19.35 -9.53
C LEU A 391 6.36 19.87 -10.91
N ASN A 392 5.04 19.96 -11.15
CA ASN A 392 4.42 20.28 -12.44
C ASN A 392 4.80 19.32 -13.59
N ASN A 393 5.24 18.12 -13.27
CA ASN A 393 5.55 17.07 -14.25
C ASN A 393 4.32 16.16 -14.47
N TYR A 394 3.29 16.71 -15.05
CA TYR A 394 1.98 16.06 -15.17
C TYR A 394 2.03 14.77 -16.00
N LYS A 395 2.90 14.71 -17.01
CA LYS A 395 3.08 13.51 -17.85
C LYS A 395 3.57 12.31 -17.02
N GLN A 396 4.58 12.53 -16.17
CA GLN A 396 5.07 11.46 -15.29
C GLN A 396 4.05 11.07 -14.21
N ALA A 397 3.27 12.03 -13.71
CA ALA A 397 2.17 11.74 -12.80
C ALA A 397 1.14 10.79 -13.44
N ILE A 398 0.69 11.08 -14.66
CA ILE A 398 -0.25 10.25 -15.42
C ILE A 398 0.29 8.83 -15.59
N ILE A 399 1.55 8.67 -16.00
CA ILE A 399 2.19 7.36 -16.18
C ILE A 399 2.15 6.53 -14.89
N ASN A 400 2.40 7.15 -13.73
CA ASN A 400 2.38 6.45 -12.46
C ASN A 400 0.96 6.02 -12.05
N TYR A 401 -0.04 6.87 -12.25
CA TYR A 401 -1.44 6.48 -11.99
C TYR A 401 -1.90 5.38 -12.96
N ASP A 402 -1.45 5.39 -14.21
CA ASP A 402 -1.76 4.35 -15.19
C ASP A 402 -1.22 2.98 -14.79
N LYS A 403 -0.07 2.90 -14.10
CA LYS A 403 0.44 1.63 -13.56
C LYS A 403 -0.54 0.99 -12.57
N ILE A 404 -1.11 1.79 -11.68
CA ILE A 404 -2.13 1.29 -10.73
C ILE A 404 -3.42 0.91 -11.45
N LEU A 405 -3.88 1.76 -12.38
CA LEU A 405 -5.11 1.55 -13.13
C LEU A 405 -5.06 0.38 -14.11
N ALA A 406 -3.87 -0.10 -14.45
CA ALA A 406 -3.71 -1.32 -15.24
C ALA A 406 -4.17 -2.58 -14.47
N ASN A 407 -3.97 -2.59 -13.15
CA ASN A 407 -4.35 -3.69 -12.27
C ASN A 407 -5.73 -3.46 -11.62
N ASP A 408 -6.01 -2.23 -11.20
CA ASP A 408 -7.26 -1.80 -10.57
C ASP A 408 -7.85 -0.62 -11.36
N LYS A 409 -8.65 -0.94 -12.39
CA LYS A 409 -9.25 0.05 -13.31
C LYS A 409 -10.24 1.01 -12.63
N ASP A 410 -10.75 0.61 -11.48
CA ASP A 410 -11.77 1.33 -10.73
C ASP A 410 -11.21 2.06 -9.50
N ASN A 411 -9.90 2.16 -9.36
CA ASN A 411 -9.26 2.89 -8.27
C ASN A 411 -9.60 4.39 -8.32
N GLU A 412 -10.54 4.80 -7.49
CA GLU A 412 -11.10 6.16 -7.52
C GLU A 412 -10.05 7.23 -7.23
N ILE A 413 -9.10 6.96 -6.33
CA ILE A 413 -8.02 7.90 -5.99
C ILE A 413 -7.12 8.14 -7.19
N CYS A 414 -6.71 7.06 -7.87
CA CYS A 414 -5.86 7.15 -9.05
C CYS A 414 -6.58 7.78 -10.24
N LEU A 415 -7.86 7.46 -10.45
CA LEU A 415 -8.68 8.09 -11.49
C LEU A 415 -8.81 9.59 -11.22
N PHE A 416 -9.13 10.01 -10.00
CA PHE A 416 -9.26 11.42 -9.65
C PHE A 416 -7.95 12.20 -9.85
N ASN A 417 -6.84 11.66 -9.34
CA ASN A 417 -5.54 12.31 -9.46
C ASN A 417 -5.05 12.33 -10.91
N LYS A 418 -5.33 11.29 -11.71
CA LYS A 418 -5.05 11.25 -13.15
C LYS A 418 -5.86 12.33 -13.89
N ALA A 419 -7.16 12.45 -13.61
CA ALA A 419 -8.01 13.47 -14.22
C ALA A 419 -7.50 14.88 -13.88
N TYR A 420 -7.08 15.11 -12.63
CA TYR A 420 -6.46 16.36 -12.22
C TYR A 420 -5.13 16.62 -12.95
N ALA A 421 -4.27 15.60 -13.09
CA ALA A 421 -3.02 15.74 -13.85
C ALA A 421 -3.26 16.04 -15.33
N LEU A 422 -4.24 15.38 -15.98
CA LEU A 422 -4.66 15.64 -17.35
C LEU A 422 -5.19 17.09 -17.48
N TYR A 423 -6.04 17.52 -16.56
CA TYR A 423 -6.51 18.92 -16.53
C TYR A 423 -5.35 19.92 -16.47
N LYS A 424 -4.36 19.66 -15.61
CA LYS A 424 -3.15 20.51 -15.49
C LYS A 424 -2.26 20.44 -16.74
N ASN A 425 -2.27 19.32 -17.44
CA ASN A 425 -1.57 19.15 -18.72
C ASN A 425 -2.35 19.73 -19.92
N GLU A 426 -3.50 20.39 -19.67
CA GLU A 426 -4.41 20.95 -20.67
C GLU A 426 -5.14 19.90 -21.54
N ASP A 427 -5.13 18.62 -21.15
CA ASP A 427 -5.86 17.53 -21.82
C ASP A 427 -7.32 17.45 -21.32
N PHE A 428 -8.07 18.52 -21.51
CA PHE A 428 -9.40 18.70 -20.92
C PHE A 428 -10.43 17.65 -21.36
N ASN A 429 -10.32 17.16 -22.60
CA ASN A 429 -11.22 16.12 -23.13
C ASN A 429 -11.06 14.79 -22.37
N GLU A 430 -9.83 14.33 -22.16
CA GLU A 430 -9.58 13.08 -21.43
C GLU A 430 -9.88 13.26 -19.93
N ALA A 431 -9.54 14.41 -19.35
CA ALA A 431 -9.87 14.73 -17.97
C ALA A 431 -11.39 14.66 -17.72
N SER A 432 -12.20 15.27 -18.62
CA SER A 432 -13.66 15.28 -18.48
C SER A 432 -14.26 13.88 -18.53
N LYS A 433 -13.79 13.00 -19.41
CA LYS A 433 -14.26 11.60 -19.49
C LYS A 433 -14.03 10.84 -18.18
N ILE A 434 -12.85 11.02 -17.56
CA ILE A 434 -12.56 10.35 -16.29
C ILE A 434 -13.41 10.93 -15.16
N TYR A 435 -13.57 12.25 -15.10
CA TYR A 435 -14.47 12.86 -14.13
C TYR A 435 -15.94 12.46 -14.34
N GLU A 436 -16.41 12.27 -15.60
CA GLU A 436 -17.73 11.73 -15.91
C GLU A 436 -17.88 10.30 -15.37
N GLN A 437 -16.87 9.44 -15.58
CA GLN A 437 -16.85 8.07 -15.04
C GLN A 437 -16.99 8.08 -13.52
N LEU A 438 -16.21 8.91 -12.82
CA LEU A 438 -16.26 9.06 -11.37
C LEU A 438 -17.62 9.63 -10.90
N ALA A 439 -18.15 10.63 -11.61
CA ALA A 439 -19.43 11.25 -11.30
C ALA A 439 -20.62 10.28 -11.47
N ASN A 440 -20.56 9.36 -12.43
CA ASN A 440 -21.56 8.32 -12.64
C ASN A 440 -21.54 7.26 -11.56
N LYS A 441 -20.36 6.98 -10.99
CA LYS A 441 -20.18 6.01 -9.90
C LYS A 441 -20.61 6.59 -8.55
N ASN A 442 -20.22 7.83 -8.28
CA ASN A 442 -20.60 8.58 -7.07
C ASN A 442 -21.08 9.98 -7.44
N ASN A 443 -22.40 10.13 -7.63
CA ASN A 443 -23.02 11.38 -8.02
C ASN A 443 -22.93 12.47 -6.91
N GLU A 444 -22.45 12.13 -5.72
CA GLU A 444 -22.42 13.02 -4.57
C GLU A 444 -21.09 13.71 -4.34
N ASN A 445 -20.03 13.29 -5.01
CA ASN A 445 -18.68 13.84 -4.81
C ASN A 445 -18.55 15.24 -5.41
N ILE A 446 -18.47 16.24 -4.53
CA ILE A 446 -18.39 17.66 -4.89
C ILE A 446 -17.10 17.97 -5.66
N ASP A 447 -15.96 17.40 -5.28
CA ASP A 447 -14.68 17.65 -5.93
C ASP A 447 -14.66 17.13 -7.37
N VAL A 448 -15.27 15.97 -7.60
CA VAL A 448 -15.42 15.40 -8.95
C VAL A 448 -16.31 16.31 -9.81
N LYS A 449 -17.44 16.76 -9.28
CA LYS A 449 -18.35 17.68 -10.00
C LYS A 449 -17.69 19.04 -10.29
N MET A 450 -16.90 19.54 -9.34
CA MET A 450 -16.13 20.76 -9.54
C MET A 450 -15.11 20.60 -10.66
N GLY A 451 -14.31 19.50 -10.62
CA GLY A 451 -13.33 19.18 -11.67
C GLY A 451 -13.98 19.04 -13.04
N LEU A 452 -15.11 18.31 -13.12
CA LEU A 452 -15.87 18.12 -14.36
C LEU A 452 -16.41 19.45 -14.92
N GLY A 453 -17.02 20.26 -14.06
CA GLY A 453 -17.54 21.59 -14.45
C GLY A 453 -16.43 22.51 -14.99
N ILE A 454 -15.26 22.50 -14.35
CA ILE A 454 -14.10 23.28 -14.82
C ILE A 454 -13.58 22.74 -16.16
N CYS A 455 -13.54 21.41 -16.37
CA CYS A 455 -13.16 20.83 -17.67
C CYS A 455 -14.13 21.25 -18.78
N TYR A 456 -15.44 21.16 -18.56
CA TYR A 456 -16.45 21.64 -19.53
C TYR A 456 -16.33 23.12 -19.82
N PHE A 457 -16.03 23.94 -18.79
CA PHE A 457 -15.77 25.37 -19.02
C PHE A 457 -14.57 25.58 -19.94
N LYS A 458 -13.46 24.85 -19.74
CA LYS A 458 -12.29 24.92 -20.63
C LYS A 458 -12.57 24.47 -22.05
N LEU A 459 -13.47 23.49 -22.21
CA LEU A 459 -13.97 23.00 -23.49
C LEU A 459 -15.03 23.93 -24.13
N LYS A 460 -15.36 25.06 -23.46
CA LYS A 460 -16.42 26.02 -23.86
C LYS A 460 -17.84 25.40 -23.84
N GLU A 461 -18.03 24.27 -23.19
CA GLU A 461 -19.35 23.64 -23.01
C GLU A 461 -20.04 24.22 -21.78
N TYR A 462 -20.38 25.53 -21.86
CA TYR A 462 -20.83 26.33 -20.71
C TYR A 462 -22.09 25.81 -20.05
N GLU A 463 -23.06 25.28 -20.83
CA GLU A 463 -24.30 24.70 -20.32
C GLU A 463 -24.03 23.48 -19.42
N LYS A 464 -23.17 22.57 -19.90
CA LYS A 464 -22.80 21.40 -19.12
C LYS A 464 -22.01 21.79 -17.86
N ALA A 465 -21.14 22.78 -17.97
CA ALA A 465 -20.40 23.30 -16.81
C ALA A 465 -21.35 23.86 -15.75
N ILE A 466 -22.34 24.70 -16.15
CA ILE A 466 -23.34 25.26 -15.25
C ILE A 466 -24.12 24.15 -14.55
N GLN A 467 -24.56 23.12 -15.27
CA GLN A 467 -25.27 21.97 -14.69
C GLN A 467 -24.45 21.30 -13.55
N GLN A 468 -23.14 21.11 -13.73
CA GLN A 468 -22.31 20.52 -12.68
C GLN A 468 -22.24 21.44 -11.44
N PHE A 469 -22.10 22.76 -11.65
CA PHE A 469 -22.07 23.71 -10.54
C PHE A 469 -23.42 23.82 -9.85
N ASP A 470 -24.54 23.71 -10.59
CA ASP A 470 -25.90 23.72 -10.04
C ASP A 470 -26.12 22.53 -9.11
N ILE A 471 -25.66 21.31 -9.50
CA ILE A 471 -25.73 20.12 -8.64
C ILE A 471 -24.97 20.35 -7.31
N ILE A 472 -23.80 20.99 -7.35
CA ILE A 472 -23.06 21.35 -6.13
C ILE A 472 -23.89 22.33 -5.28
N LEU A 473 -24.49 23.34 -5.91
CA LEU A 473 -25.24 24.39 -5.24
C LEU A 473 -26.59 23.90 -4.67
N GLU A 474 -27.16 22.84 -5.20
CA GLU A 474 -28.34 22.17 -4.61
C GLU A 474 -28.03 21.58 -3.24
N LYS A 475 -26.81 21.08 -3.03
CA LYS A 475 -26.34 20.52 -1.75
C LYS A 475 -25.76 21.60 -0.84
N GLU A 476 -24.91 22.45 -1.39
CA GLU A 476 -24.20 23.51 -0.71
C GLU A 476 -24.52 24.86 -1.37
N ASN A 477 -25.66 25.39 -1.06
CA ASN A 477 -26.19 26.64 -1.70
C ASN A 477 -25.28 27.87 -1.54
N GLU A 478 -24.32 27.80 -0.62
CA GLU A 478 -23.32 28.84 -0.36
C GLU A 478 -21.91 28.47 -0.80
N ASN A 479 -21.73 27.32 -1.54
CA ASN A 479 -20.42 26.97 -2.06
C ASN A 479 -19.91 28.04 -3.01
N SER A 480 -18.94 28.77 -2.51
CA SER A 480 -18.44 29.98 -3.15
C SER A 480 -17.66 29.69 -4.44
N ASP A 481 -17.00 28.57 -4.53
CA ASP A 481 -16.21 28.19 -5.71
C ASP A 481 -17.17 27.75 -6.83
N ALA A 482 -18.26 27.04 -6.49
CA ALA A 482 -19.30 26.68 -7.44
C ALA A 482 -20.06 27.91 -7.95
N LEU A 483 -20.47 28.84 -7.05
CA LEU A 483 -21.09 30.09 -7.43
C LEU A 483 -20.20 30.93 -8.36
N TYR A 484 -18.91 31.01 -8.05
CA TYR A 484 -17.93 31.75 -8.85
C TYR A 484 -17.79 31.16 -10.25
N ASN A 485 -17.54 29.85 -10.35
CA ASN A 485 -17.36 29.17 -11.64
C ASN A 485 -18.65 29.19 -12.48
N ARG A 486 -19.81 29.08 -11.83
CA ARG A 486 -21.12 29.24 -12.47
C ARG A 486 -21.28 30.64 -13.04
N ALA A 487 -20.94 31.68 -12.28
CA ALA A 487 -21.04 33.07 -12.74
C ALA A 487 -20.13 33.34 -13.95
N ILE A 488 -18.91 32.74 -13.95
CA ILE A 488 -18.01 32.85 -15.11
C ILE A 488 -18.61 32.16 -16.33
N CYS A 489 -19.19 30.97 -16.18
CA CYS A 489 -19.84 30.27 -17.29
C CYS A 489 -21.00 31.08 -17.86
N LEU A 490 -21.87 31.62 -17.01
CA LEU A 490 -22.97 32.53 -17.42
C LEU A 490 -22.48 33.76 -18.18
N TYR A 491 -21.37 34.31 -17.73
CA TYR A 491 -20.77 35.46 -18.37
C TYR A 491 -20.29 35.16 -19.80
N TYR A 492 -19.58 34.00 -19.99
CA TYR A 492 -19.12 33.59 -21.32
C TYR A 492 -20.27 33.13 -22.22
N LYS A 493 -21.34 32.59 -21.64
CA LYS A 493 -22.56 32.23 -22.34
C LYS A 493 -23.35 33.46 -22.83
N GLY A 494 -23.19 34.61 -22.14
CA GLY A 494 -23.86 35.85 -22.46
C GLY A 494 -24.99 36.26 -21.49
N ASP A 495 -25.27 35.46 -20.46
CA ASP A 495 -26.31 35.67 -19.45
C ASP A 495 -25.83 36.66 -18.38
N LYS A 496 -25.66 37.90 -18.78
CA LYS A 496 -25.03 38.97 -17.98
C LYS A 496 -25.78 39.33 -16.70
N GLU A 497 -27.10 39.32 -16.72
CA GLU A 497 -27.95 39.74 -15.60
C GLU A 497 -27.83 38.72 -14.44
N GLU A 498 -27.89 37.44 -14.75
CA GLU A 498 -27.77 36.38 -13.76
C GLU A 498 -26.36 36.33 -13.17
N CYS A 499 -25.34 36.48 -14.04
CA CYS A 499 -23.95 36.61 -13.60
C CYS A 499 -23.75 37.73 -12.58
N GLU A 500 -24.26 38.96 -12.90
CA GLU A 500 -24.15 40.09 -11.97
C GLU A 500 -24.91 39.85 -10.65
N ALA A 501 -26.07 39.20 -10.69
CA ALA A 501 -26.85 38.84 -9.50
C ALA A 501 -26.08 37.90 -8.56
N ILE A 502 -25.44 36.88 -9.12
CA ILE A 502 -24.61 35.95 -8.35
C ILE A 502 -23.41 36.66 -7.74
N LEU A 503 -22.72 37.49 -8.53
CA LEU A 503 -21.53 38.21 -8.07
C LEU A 503 -21.89 39.24 -6.98
N LYS A 504 -23.09 39.87 -7.03
CA LYS A 504 -23.58 40.72 -5.94
C LYS A 504 -23.84 39.96 -4.65
N LYS A 505 -24.35 38.71 -4.72
CA LYS A 505 -24.52 37.85 -3.55
C LYS A 505 -23.16 37.44 -2.95
N LEU A 506 -22.20 37.11 -3.79
CA LEU A 506 -20.84 36.76 -3.37
C LEU A 506 -20.10 37.96 -2.72
N ASN A 507 -20.38 39.20 -3.16
CA ASN A 507 -19.70 40.40 -2.69
C ASN A 507 -19.82 40.65 -1.17
N LYS A 508 -20.91 40.21 -0.54
CA LYS A 508 -21.11 40.39 0.91
C LYS A 508 -20.27 39.47 1.77
N LYS A 509 -19.88 38.29 1.28
CA LYS A 509 -19.12 37.24 2.04
C LYS A 509 -17.65 37.12 1.62
N MET A 510 -17.27 37.55 0.40
CA MET A 510 -16.04 37.13 -0.28
C MET A 510 -15.03 38.24 -0.61
N LEU A 511 -15.29 39.50 -0.16
CA LEU A 511 -14.41 40.67 -0.37
C LEU A 511 -12.92 40.47 0.03
N LYS A 512 -12.60 39.32 0.63
CA LYS A 512 -11.23 38.97 1.08
C LYS A 512 -10.47 38.04 0.14
N ARG A 513 -11.10 37.45 -0.89
CA ARG A 513 -10.41 36.48 -1.80
C ARG A 513 -9.96 37.21 -3.08
N PRO A 514 -8.63 37.21 -3.39
CA PRO A 514 -8.07 37.84 -4.59
C PRO A 514 -8.72 37.37 -5.88
N LEU A 515 -8.99 36.07 -6.01
CA LEU A 515 -9.59 35.46 -7.19
C LEU A 515 -10.98 36.07 -7.56
N PHE A 516 -11.79 36.39 -6.55
CA PHE A 516 -13.10 37.01 -6.72
C PHE A 516 -12.97 38.45 -7.21
N THR A 517 -12.07 39.22 -6.61
CA THR A 517 -11.81 40.62 -7.00
C THR A 517 -11.23 40.69 -8.42
N LEU A 518 -10.41 39.66 -8.80
CA LEU A 518 -9.89 39.48 -10.16
C LEU A 518 -11.04 39.34 -11.17
N ALA A 519 -12.00 38.44 -10.90
CA ALA A 519 -13.16 38.24 -11.77
C ALA A 519 -14.01 39.49 -11.92
N GLN A 520 -14.25 40.22 -10.82
CA GLN A 520 -14.96 41.53 -10.88
C GLN A 520 -14.21 42.55 -11.75
N GLY A 521 -12.88 42.54 -11.69
CA GLY A 521 -12.05 43.39 -12.54
C GLY A 521 -12.24 43.04 -14.02
N MET A 522 -12.18 41.74 -14.36
CA MET A 522 -12.40 41.26 -15.73
C MET A 522 -13.78 41.62 -16.27
N ILE A 523 -14.83 41.46 -15.47
CA ILE A 523 -16.20 41.84 -15.86
C ILE A 523 -16.33 43.34 -16.04
N SER A 524 -15.76 44.13 -15.14
CA SER A 524 -15.76 45.60 -15.26
C SER A 524 -15.05 46.05 -16.54
N LEU A 525 -13.94 45.43 -16.89
CA LEU A 525 -13.20 45.69 -18.13
C LEU A 525 -14.07 45.42 -19.36
N LYS A 526 -14.72 44.27 -19.43
CA LYS A 526 -15.57 43.90 -20.57
C LYS A 526 -16.85 44.73 -20.66
N ASN A 527 -17.32 45.30 -19.54
CA ASN A 527 -18.44 46.22 -19.49
C ASN A 527 -18.00 47.66 -19.72
N ASN A 528 -16.79 47.91 -20.20
CA ASN A 528 -16.19 49.21 -20.48
C ASN A 528 -16.11 50.14 -19.24
N LYS A 529 -16.10 49.58 -18.03
CA LYS A 529 -15.92 50.31 -16.76
C LYS A 529 -14.44 50.27 -16.36
N PHE A 530 -13.59 50.93 -17.16
CA PHE A 530 -12.13 50.76 -17.11
C PHE A 530 -11.50 51.22 -15.80
N GLU A 531 -11.92 52.34 -15.24
CA GLU A 531 -11.46 52.87 -13.96
C GLU A 531 -11.77 51.89 -12.82
N ASN A 532 -13.02 51.38 -12.77
CA ASN A 532 -13.42 50.39 -11.76
C ASN A 532 -12.65 49.06 -11.91
N SER A 533 -12.43 48.64 -13.14
CA SER A 533 -11.61 47.49 -13.47
C SER A 533 -10.18 47.63 -12.94
N CYS A 534 -9.55 48.78 -13.20
CA CYS A 534 -8.20 49.09 -12.73
C CYS A 534 -8.11 49.04 -11.19
N ILE A 535 -9.10 49.63 -10.47
CA ILE A 535 -9.17 49.57 -9.01
C ILE A 535 -9.24 48.15 -8.51
N LYS A 536 -10.06 47.29 -9.12
CA LYS A 536 -10.20 45.90 -8.73
C LYS A 536 -8.89 45.12 -8.91
N PHE A 537 -8.21 45.28 -10.04
CA PHE A 537 -6.91 44.64 -10.27
C PHE A 537 -5.83 45.14 -9.31
N LYS A 538 -5.80 46.44 -9.00
CA LYS A 538 -4.91 46.99 -7.96
C LYS A 538 -5.16 46.33 -6.59
N THR A 539 -6.42 46.17 -6.20
CA THR A 539 -6.79 45.51 -4.94
C THR A 539 -6.33 44.04 -4.91
N VAL A 540 -6.33 43.31 -6.04
CA VAL A 540 -5.75 41.99 -6.15
C VAL A 540 -4.25 42.05 -5.91
N LEU A 541 -3.56 43.00 -6.58
CA LEU A 541 -2.10 43.12 -6.53
C LEU A 541 -1.57 43.59 -5.16
N GLU A 542 -2.39 44.23 -4.32
CA GLU A 542 -2.06 44.52 -2.93
C GLU A 542 -1.86 43.25 -2.08
N LYS A 543 -2.57 42.17 -2.44
CA LYS A 543 -2.51 40.87 -1.73
C LYS A 543 -1.62 39.85 -2.44
N GLU A 544 -1.63 39.89 -3.77
CA GLU A 544 -0.88 38.97 -4.65
C GLU A 544 -0.08 39.81 -5.68
N PRO A 545 1.06 40.40 -5.29
CA PRO A 545 1.84 41.27 -6.17
C PRO A 545 2.31 40.60 -7.46
N THR A 546 2.43 39.28 -7.45
CA THR A 546 2.91 38.46 -8.57
C THR A 546 1.78 37.88 -9.43
N ASN A 547 0.53 38.27 -9.22
CA ASN A 547 -0.59 37.75 -10.00
C ASN A 547 -0.56 38.28 -11.44
N ILE A 548 -0.07 37.47 -12.38
CA ILE A 548 0.11 37.86 -13.80
C ILE A 548 -1.20 38.22 -14.49
N TYR A 549 -2.34 37.65 -14.09
CA TYR A 549 -3.65 37.95 -14.66
C TYR A 549 -4.16 39.33 -14.20
N ALA A 550 -3.89 39.66 -12.94
CA ALA A 550 -4.23 40.99 -12.42
C ALA A 550 -3.33 42.08 -13.03
N LEU A 551 -2.03 41.81 -13.21
CA LEU A 551 -1.12 42.71 -13.90
C LEU A 551 -1.53 42.94 -15.35
N HIS A 552 -1.85 41.89 -16.08
CA HIS A 552 -2.34 41.96 -17.45
C HIS A 552 -3.68 42.74 -17.53
N GLY A 553 -4.65 42.41 -16.65
CA GLY A 553 -5.95 43.10 -16.62
C GLY A 553 -5.83 44.60 -16.27
N LYS A 554 -4.92 44.94 -15.34
CA LYS A 554 -4.57 46.35 -15.01
C LYS A 554 -4.02 47.04 -16.25
N GLY A 555 -3.10 46.41 -16.99
CA GLY A 555 -2.58 46.97 -18.24
C GLY A 555 -3.65 47.15 -19.30
N GLN A 556 -4.55 46.19 -19.48
CA GLN A 556 -5.68 46.35 -20.40
C GLN A 556 -6.59 47.51 -20.00
N SER A 557 -6.86 47.72 -18.70
CA SER A 557 -7.65 48.86 -18.22
C SER A 557 -7.00 50.18 -18.56
N PHE A 558 -5.69 50.32 -18.36
CA PHE A 558 -4.93 51.51 -18.75
C PHE A 558 -4.93 51.72 -20.26
N PHE A 559 -4.77 50.67 -21.04
CA PHE A 559 -4.77 50.76 -22.51
C PHE A 559 -6.11 51.31 -23.05
N GLU A 560 -7.23 50.83 -22.50
CA GLU A 560 -8.57 51.30 -22.91
C GLU A 560 -8.87 52.71 -22.40
N MET A 561 -8.25 53.16 -21.31
CA MET A 561 -8.30 54.56 -20.84
C MET A 561 -7.38 55.49 -21.66
N GLY A 562 -6.54 54.94 -22.55
CA GLY A 562 -5.59 55.71 -23.35
C GLY A 562 -4.22 55.93 -22.67
N GLU A 563 -4.05 55.44 -21.46
CA GLU A 563 -2.79 55.50 -20.67
C GLU A 563 -1.83 54.42 -21.12
N THR A 564 -1.34 54.53 -22.37
CA THR A 564 -0.65 53.44 -23.07
C THR A 564 0.73 53.08 -22.46
N ASP A 565 1.45 54.07 -21.92
CA ASP A 565 2.73 53.81 -21.24
C ASP A 565 2.54 53.04 -19.93
N ASP A 566 1.52 53.35 -19.13
CA ASP A 566 1.17 52.63 -17.90
C ASP A 566 0.68 51.20 -18.20
N ALA A 567 0.02 51.04 -19.35
CA ALA A 567 -0.36 49.70 -19.85
C ALA A 567 0.89 48.84 -20.14
N ILE A 568 1.87 49.38 -20.89
CA ILE A 568 3.12 48.69 -21.20
C ILE A 568 3.87 48.33 -19.93
N ASN A 569 4.00 49.26 -18.97
CA ASN A 569 4.62 48.99 -17.69
C ASN A 569 3.97 47.80 -16.96
N SER A 570 2.62 47.74 -16.93
CA SER A 570 1.89 46.65 -16.30
C SER A 570 2.08 45.29 -17.02
N TYR A 571 2.17 45.31 -18.36
CA TYR A 571 2.49 44.12 -19.13
C TYR A 571 3.92 43.65 -18.89
N ASP A 572 4.89 44.57 -18.76
CA ASP A 572 6.28 44.25 -18.45
C ASP A 572 6.44 43.67 -17.07
N GLU A 573 5.69 44.14 -16.08
CA GLU A 573 5.64 43.50 -14.75
C GLU A 573 5.15 42.05 -14.84
N ALA A 574 4.12 41.77 -15.63
CA ALA A 574 3.61 40.41 -15.86
C ALA A 574 4.66 39.51 -16.59
N LEU A 575 5.35 40.08 -17.59
CA LEU A 575 6.35 39.36 -18.38
C LEU A 575 7.67 39.12 -17.63
N LYS A 576 8.02 39.93 -16.62
CA LYS A 576 9.12 39.65 -15.71
C LYS A 576 8.87 38.37 -14.89
N ILE A 577 7.61 38.11 -14.53
CA ILE A 577 7.21 36.94 -13.77
C ILE A 577 7.09 35.71 -14.69
N LYS A 578 6.40 35.89 -15.83
CA LYS A 578 6.19 34.87 -16.84
C LYS A 578 6.55 35.36 -18.24
N PRO A 579 7.78 35.14 -18.73
CA PRO A 579 8.29 35.69 -20.01
C PRO A 579 7.56 35.18 -21.27
N ASP A 580 6.84 34.07 -21.17
CA ASP A 580 6.06 33.44 -22.24
C ASP A 580 4.55 33.66 -22.08
N PHE A 581 4.12 34.61 -21.25
CA PHE A 581 2.71 34.91 -21.06
C PHE A 581 2.12 35.56 -22.31
N VAL A 582 1.58 34.72 -23.18
CA VAL A 582 1.07 35.06 -24.52
C VAL A 582 0.11 36.27 -24.54
N ASN A 583 -0.82 36.32 -23.56
CA ASN A 583 -1.77 37.45 -23.49
C ASN A 583 -1.08 38.78 -23.22
N ALA A 584 -0.10 38.81 -22.32
CA ALA A 584 0.64 40.03 -22.03
C ALA A 584 1.54 40.42 -23.20
N LEU A 585 2.20 39.46 -23.86
CA LEU A 585 2.99 39.71 -25.06
C LEU A 585 2.14 40.35 -26.17
N ASN A 586 0.98 39.77 -26.50
CA ASN A 586 0.10 40.30 -27.54
C ASN A 586 -0.44 41.72 -27.20
N SER A 587 -0.85 41.94 -25.93
CA SER A 587 -1.35 43.21 -25.48
C SER A 587 -0.25 44.28 -25.47
N LYS A 588 0.99 43.92 -25.08
CA LYS A 588 2.14 44.82 -25.14
C LYS A 588 2.51 45.18 -26.58
N ALA A 589 2.52 44.23 -27.49
CA ALA A 589 2.79 44.49 -28.90
C ALA A 589 1.77 45.45 -29.51
N ASN A 590 0.47 45.23 -29.23
CA ASN A 590 -0.59 46.15 -29.67
C ASN A 590 -0.44 47.57 -29.06
N ALA A 591 0.02 47.67 -27.82
CA ALA A 591 0.25 48.95 -27.16
C ALA A 591 1.47 49.69 -27.75
N LEU A 592 2.55 49.00 -28.04
CA LEU A 592 3.72 49.56 -28.73
C LEU A 592 3.38 50.02 -30.14
N ASP A 593 2.57 49.23 -30.86
CA ASP A 593 2.10 49.55 -32.18
C ASP A 593 1.30 50.86 -32.17
N LYS A 594 0.40 51.06 -31.18
CA LYS A 594 -0.36 52.28 -30.99
C LYS A 594 0.52 53.51 -30.69
N LEU A 595 1.69 53.34 -30.08
CA LEU A 595 2.69 54.38 -29.84
C LEU A 595 3.67 54.60 -31.01
N ASP A 596 3.43 53.95 -32.14
CA ASP A 596 4.31 53.98 -33.34
C ASP A 596 5.70 53.36 -33.09
N LYS A 597 5.90 52.56 -32.04
CA LYS A 597 7.14 51.79 -31.74
C LYS A 597 7.16 50.49 -32.51
N LYS A 598 7.10 50.56 -33.84
CA LYS A 598 6.89 49.40 -34.73
C LYS A 598 7.94 48.33 -34.64
N THR A 599 9.23 48.70 -34.46
CA THR A 599 10.34 47.74 -34.36
C THR A 599 10.22 46.87 -33.11
N GLU A 600 9.91 47.45 -31.96
CA GLU A 600 9.71 46.71 -30.71
C GLU A 600 8.46 45.83 -30.78
N ALA A 601 7.39 46.34 -31.39
CA ALA A 601 6.16 45.55 -31.61
C ALA A 601 6.44 44.31 -32.49
N LEU A 602 7.22 44.50 -33.58
CA LEU A 602 7.56 43.44 -34.51
C LEU A 602 8.31 42.28 -33.84
N GLU A 603 9.30 42.62 -33.00
CA GLU A 603 10.05 41.60 -32.23
C GLU A 603 9.15 40.73 -31.36
N ILE A 604 8.17 41.37 -30.72
CA ILE A 604 7.20 40.64 -29.86
C ILE A 604 6.24 39.81 -30.72
N TYR A 605 5.77 40.31 -31.85
CA TYR A 605 4.94 39.49 -32.76
C TYR A 605 5.69 38.30 -33.35
N GLN A 606 6.96 38.45 -33.64
CA GLN A 606 7.82 37.30 -34.05
C GLN A 606 7.90 36.26 -32.96
N LYS A 607 8.19 36.67 -31.72
CA LYS A 607 8.20 35.76 -30.57
C LYS A 607 6.83 35.09 -30.34
N LEU A 608 5.73 35.81 -30.51
CA LEU A 608 4.37 35.22 -30.40
C LEU A 608 4.12 34.18 -31.48
N ASN A 609 4.58 34.42 -32.70
CA ASN A 609 4.47 33.47 -33.80
C ASN A 609 5.32 32.20 -33.58
N GLU A 610 6.44 32.31 -32.88
CA GLU A 610 7.26 31.15 -32.46
C GLU A 610 6.57 30.34 -31.36
N ILE A 611 5.96 31.03 -30.36
CA ILE A 611 5.29 30.37 -29.22
C ILE A 611 3.96 29.72 -29.63
N LYS A 612 3.19 30.40 -30.53
CA LYS A 612 1.87 30.00 -30.97
C LYS A 612 1.72 30.12 -32.49
N PRO A 613 2.44 29.30 -33.28
CA PRO A 613 2.46 29.38 -34.74
C PRO A 613 1.10 29.06 -35.38
N GLU A 614 0.24 28.36 -34.67
CA GLU A 614 -1.10 27.98 -35.10
C GLU A 614 -2.18 29.06 -34.84
N ASN A 615 -1.87 30.21 -34.23
CA ASN A 615 -2.88 31.19 -33.87
C ASN A 615 -3.09 32.21 -34.98
N ALA A 616 -4.27 32.16 -35.65
CA ALA A 616 -4.64 33.02 -36.77
C ALA A 616 -4.62 34.51 -36.43
N VAL A 617 -5.08 34.88 -35.19
CA VAL A 617 -5.18 36.29 -34.77
C VAL A 617 -3.79 36.91 -34.57
N TYR A 618 -2.86 36.14 -33.97
CA TYR A 618 -1.47 36.62 -33.76
C TYR A 618 -0.72 36.79 -35.07
N LYS A 619 -0.90 35.87 -36.01
CA LYS A 619 -0.36 35.99 -37.39
C LYS A 619 -0.93 37.22 -38.11
N LEU A 620 -2.24 37.52 -37.98
CA LEU A 620 -2.83 38.70 -38.58
C LEU A 620 -2.22 39.98 -38.01
N ASN A 621 -2.06 40.08 -36.68
CA ASN A 621 -1.42 41.24 -36.07
C ASN A 621 0.03 41.41 -36.52
N TYR A 622 0.75 40.30 -36.65
CA TYR A 622 2.11 40.29 -37.21
C TYR A 622 2.14 40.79 -38.67
N ALA A 623 1.24 40.29 -39.51
CA ALA A 623 1.14 40.74 -40.90
C ALA A 623 0.80 42.24 -41.03
N LEU A 624 -0.09 42.76 -40.16
CA LEU A 624 -0.42 44.18 -40.11
C LEU A 624 0.81 45.04 -39.77
N CYS A 625 1.57 44.63 -38.74
CA CYS A 625 2.78 45.33 -38.33
C CYS A 625 3.85 45.32 -39.43
N LEU A 626 4.04 44.19 -40.12
CA LEU A 626 4.97 44.09 -41.28
C LEU A 626 4.55 45.05 -42.42
N CYS A 627 3.25 45.12 -42.73
CA CYS A 627 2.75 46.05 -43.77
C CYS A 627 3.00 47.49 -43.41
N GLU A 628 2.81 47.89 -42.17
CA GLU A 628 3.05 49.26 -41.70
C GLU A 628 4.56 49.62 -41.72
N MET A 629 5.43 48.61 -41.60
CA MET A 629 6.89 48.72 -41.72
C MET A 629 7.37 48.58 -43.20
N GLU A 630 6.47 48.61 -44.14
CA GLU A 630 6.74 48.52 -45.59
C GLU A 630 7.37 47.20 -46.06
N LYS A 631 7.27 46.10 -45.19
CA LYS A 631 7.70 44.75 -45.53
C LYS A 631 6.57 43.97 -46.21
N PHE A 632 6.18 44.39 -47.40
CA PHE A 632 4.94 43.98 -48.05
C PHE A 632 4.92 42.49 -48.44
N ASP A 633 6.02 41.92 -48.93
CA ASP A 633 6.07 40.52 -49.34
C ASP A 633 6.00 39.56 -48.12
N GLU A 634 6.69 39.90 -47.04
CA GLU A 634 6.58 39.14 -45.78
C GLU A 634 5.18 39.24 -45.20
N SER A 635 4.55 40.43 -45.22
CA SER A 635 3.19 40.67 -44.76
C SER A 635 2.18 39.83 -45.53
N GLU A 636 2.30 39.73 -46.86
CA GLU A 636 1.41 38.96 -47.70
C GLU A 636 1.50 37.44 -47.43
N ASN A 637 2.72 36.94 -47.22
CA ASN A 637 2.97 35.54 -46.89
C ASN A 637 2.29 35.17 -45.52
N ILE A 638 2.57 35.97 -44.48
CA ILE A 638 2.00 35.73 -43.15
C ILE A 638 0.48 35.92 -43.15
N LEU A 639 -0.05 36.88 -43.92
CA LEU A 639 -1.49 37.05 -44.11
C LEU A 639 -2.15 35.81 -44.71
N SER A 640 -1.52 35.22 -45.74
CA SER A 640 -2.03 33.97 -46.37
C SER A 640 -2.08 32.80 -45.40
N GLU A 641 -1.07 32.68 -44.53
CA GLU A 641 -1.06 31.68 -43.46
C GLU A 641 -2.16 31.98 -42.40
N ALA A 642 -2.32 33.23 -41.99
CA ALA A 642 -3.35 33.65 -41.04
C ALA A 642 -4.77 33.31 -41.54
N GLU A 643 -5.04 33.58 -42.84
CA GLU A 643 -6.33 33.27 -43.44
C GLU A 643 -6.62 31.77 -43.47
N LYS A 644 -5.63 30.94 -43.85
CA LYS A 644 -5.78 29.50 -43.82
C LYS A 644 -6.08 28.93 -42.43
N LEU A 645 -5.35 29.41 -41.44
CA LEU A 645 -5.58 29.04 -40.05
C LEU A 645 -6.91 29.52 -39.53
N PHE A 646 -7.34 30.70 -39.93
CA PHE A 646 -8.62 31.27 -39.51
C PHE A 646 -9.81 30.42 -40.00
N GLU A 647 -9.79 29.98 -41.27
CA GLU A 647 -10.83 29.11 -41.80
C GLU A 647 -10.89 27.76 -41.10
N LEU A 648 -9.75 27.24 -40.63
CA LEU A 648 -9.70 26.01 -39.84
C LEU A 648 -10.19 26.18 -38.40
N GLN A 649 -10.10 27.39 -37.85
CA GLN A 649 -10.43 27.73 -36.46
C GLN A 649 -11.70 28.53 -36.32
N LYS A 650 -12.43 28.77 -37.38
CA LYS A 650 -13.55 29.74 -37.43
C LYS A 650 -14.66 29.42 -36.44
N ASP A 651 -14.92 28.14 -36.24
CA ASP A 651 -15.94 27.66 -35.30
C ASP A 651 -15.53 27.85 -33.82
N ASP A 652 -14.24 28.10 -33.56
CA ASP A 652 -13.70 28.34 -32.23
C ASP A 652 -13.78 29.79 -31.78
N PHE A 653 -14.09 30.73 -32.72
CA PHE A 653 -14.13 32.16 -32.44
C PHE A 653 -15.54 32.66 -32.21
N ASP A 654 -15.68 33.63 -31.29
CA ASP A 654 -16.94 34.34 -31.15
C ASP A 654 -17.17 35.29 -32.35
N ASN A 655 -18.46 35.65 -32.57
CA ASN A 655 -18.87 36.51 -33.70
C ASN A 655 -18.19 37.88 -33.73
N GLU A 656 -17.72 38.38 -32.60
CA GLU A 656 -17.03 39.67 -32.49
C GLU A 656 -15.58 39.55 -33.02
N ILE A 657 -14.89 38.49 -32.65
CA ILE A 657 -13.55 38.18 -33.15
C ILE A 657 -13.59 37.93 -34.65
N ILE A 658 -14.56 37.14 -35.14
CA ILE A 658 -14.75 36.87 -36.56
C ILE A 658 -14.89 38.17 -37.36
N LYS A 659 -15.81 39.03 -36.95
CA LYS A 659 -16.03 40.34 -37.62
C LYS A 659 -14.79 41.21 -37.61
N LYS A 660 -14.06 41.24 -36.49
CA LYS A 660 -12.85 42.06 -36.35
C LYS A 660 -11.72 41.48 -37.23
N PHE A 661 -11.54 40.21 -37.28
CA PHE A 661 -10.55 39.53 -38.12
C PHE A 661 -10.82 39.82 -39.59
N GLU A 662 -12.03 39.55 -40.09
CA GLU A 662 -12.42 39.80 -41.49
C GLU A 662 -12.27 41.26 -41.90
N LYS A 663 -12.62 42.18 -41.00
CA LYS A 663 -12.44 43.63 -41.22
C LYS A 663 -10.96 43.99 -41.39
N ASN A 664 -10.09 43.46 -40.54
CA ASN A 664 -8.65 43.74 -40.56
C ASN A 664 -7.99 43.11 -41.79
N VAL A 665 -8.35 41.90 -42.17
CA VAL A 665 -7.87 41.23 -43.40
C VAL A 665 -8.26 42.09 -44.63
N LYS A 666 -9.52 42.57 -44.69
CA LYS A 666 -9.97 43.41 -45.79
C LYS A 666 -9.23 44.74 -45.88
N LYS A 667 -8.91 45.31 -44.73
CA LYS A 667 -8.11 46.54 -44.64
C LYS A 667 -6.71 46.28 -45.17
N LEU A 668 -6.04 45.25 -44.66
CA LEU A 668 -4.65 44.91 -45.02
C LEU A 668 -4.52 44.57 -46.50
N LYS A 669 -5.44 43.82 -47.09
CA LYS A 669 -5.45 43.53 -48.52
C LYS A 669 -5.56 44.77 -49.39
N ARG A 670 -6.37 45.76 -48.98
CA ARG A 670 -6.46 47.03 -49.69
C ARG A 670 -5.15 47.84 -49.63
N GLU A 671 -4.50 47.87 -48.47
CA GLU A 671 -3.23 48.57 -48.27
C GLU A 671 -2.09 47.94 -49.09
N LEU A 672 -1.98 46.62 -49.06
CA LEU A 672 -1.02 45.86 -49.87
C LEU A 672 -1.22 46.09 -51.40
N ASN A 673 -2.48 46.08 -51.88
CA ASN A 673 -2.80 46.32 -53.30
C ASN A 673 -2.47 47.75 -53.70
N ASN A 674 -2.80 48.74 -52.85
CA ASN A 674 -2.54 50.15 -53.17
C ASN A 674 -1.06 50.48 -53.25
N LYS A 675 -0.21 49.79 -52.46
CA LYS A 675 1.22 50.01 -52.43
C LYS A 675 1.94 49.24 -53.56
N LYS A 676 1.47 48.06 -53.95
CA LYS A 676 1.94 47.36 -55.17
C LYS A 676 1.67 48.19 -56.43
N LEU A 677 0.55 48.91 -56.51
CA LEU A 677 0.21 49.83 -57.61
C LEU A 677 1.07 51.10 -57.64
N LYS A 678 1.74 51.47 -56.56
CA LYS A 678 2.66 52.64 -56.50
C LYS A 678 4.12 52.28 -56.69
N SER A 679 4.48 51.00 -56.60
CA SER A 679 5.83 50.47 -56.80
C SER A 679 6.08 49.92 -58.21
N ASN A 680 4.97 49.74 -59.03
CA ASN A 680 4.97 49.53 -60.48
C ASN A 680 4.75 50.87 -61.16
#